data_e0853dab27c63f2fd5492baee609d3f6
#
_entry.id   e0853dab27c63f2fd5492baee609d3f6
#
_cell.length_a   1.000
_cell.length_b   1.000
_cell.length_c   1.000
_cell.angle_alpha   90.00
_cell.angle_beta   90.00
_cell.angle_gamma   90.00
#
_symmetry.space_group_name_H-M   'P 1'
#
loop_
_entity.id
_entity.type
_entity.pdbx_description
1 polymer ?
#
loop_
_entity_poly.entity_id
_entity_poly.type
_entity_poly.pdbx_seq_one_letter_code
_entity_poly.pdbx_strand_id
1 'polypeptide(L)'
;MNFMKYWTTFLVMALFLVVSAINAQVSGRILDDKGESLPGASVVFKNTTKGVTTNASGYFNISSTPDTFTLVISYVGSKTKFVSTQRNARLNITLQEEIIEFAEVVIKSGENPALRIIRKAMEKRKELADTKDHFKTQAYTKGIVLSKAGFSRLKTMGIVDSSEVRDSAGNVILYLAESVTDYTKIGSDKKENILSSRRSGDTKGIALNFLQFFNIDFTENYIVFQKNVVNPIGNFAFQYYDYELEGSYYEGLQKYYKIIVKPKRKEEAVFFGSIYIADEYFTLKQVDLFTKGPNVGIEIMDSLIIKQSFQKIDGFEKWLPLAQSMAFKAGFFGINFEGSFIGMYNDYQLLPKDAVMPDKKTVIEFDKLAGKKSNEYWDSLRPISLTNGELLDYQKRDSLAIILESKPYLDSIDRIANKFKFKNILGYTFRNSYRNYSIGLTNTLASIMFNTVQGFYLHPDLVYQKRWEKYHDQLYLKLTPSYGFSENKLRYSSEATWRHRSANSWRVSFKSGNEVDNYNTLEPIRPLANGFTNLFYKKTHGRFYNNKYVSLEGVYSLAPGLTAGGIITAKNRTTLLNNTNFSFRLKDRDYKFNYPDEWDINNIDNESNAYTSKVSFNWQPGNKIIKLPDEEFNVSSDYPTFELTAINAWELKSGDAKFNRINFNIKNIRIPLIVLGNIQANIYSGMFYGDKPQYMVDFAHFAGNKVDVKPTDTYLSSFKRLSYYVLHE
;
A
#
# COMPACT_ATOMS: atom_id res chain seq x y z
N MET A 1 -40.99 -58.37 4.34
CA MET A 1 -40.43 -57.74 5.58
C MET A 1 -38.95 -58.02 5.79
N ASN A 2 -38.28 -58.82 4.98
CA ASN A 2 -36.85 -59.13 5.13
C ASN A 2 -35.91 -58.26 4.27
N PHE A 3 -36.37 -57.62 3.23
CA PHE A 3 -35.57 -56.82 2.32
C PHE A 3 -35.10 -55.48 2.95
N MET A 4 -35.93 -54.90 3.79
CA MET A 4 -35.65 -53.61 4.47
C MET A 4 -34.59 -53.73 5.61
N LYS A 5 -34.50 -54.93 6.22
CA LYS A 5 -33.44 -55.20 7.25
C LYS A 5 -32.04 -55.29 6.66
N TYR A 6 -31.88 -55.81 5.46
CA TYR A 6 -30.56 -55.90 4.81
C TYR A 6 -30.10 -54.54 4.29
N TRP A 7 -31.01 -53.68 3.87
CA TRP A 7 -30.69 -52.30 3.45
C TRP A 7 -30.27 -51.40 4.59
N THR A 8 -30.91 -51.53 5.77
CA THR A 8 -30.51 -50.77 6.97
C THR A 8 -29.17 -51.24 7.52
N THR A 9 -28.87 -52.53 7.48
CA THR A 9 -27.57 -53.07 7.88
C THR A 9 -26.45 -52.66 6.91
N PHE A 10 -26.73 -52.64 5.61
CA PHE A 10 -25.82 -52.18 4.58
C PHE A 10 -25.56 -50.67 4.69
N LEU A 11 -26.59 -49.87 4.98
CA LEU A 11 -26.48 -48.42 5.18
C LEU A 11 -25.68 -48.09 6.46
N VAL A 12 -25.89 -48.83 7.55
CA VAL A 12 -25.11 -48.66 8.81
C VAL A 12 -23.69 -49.13 8.60
N MET A 13 -23.44 -50.21 7.83
CA MET A 13 -22.08 -50.68 7.52
C MET A 13 -21.36 -49.73 6.55
N ALA A 14 -22.07 -49.10 5.60
CA ALA A 14 -21.54 -48.05 4.73
C ALA A 14 -21.23 -46.76 5.50
N LEU A 15 -22.06 -46.41 6.52
CA LEU A 15 -21.84 -45.28 7.39
C LEU A 15 -20.61 -45.47 8.29
N PHE A 16 -20.31 -46.72 8.70
CA PHE A 16 -19.09 -47.05 9.44
C PHE A 16 -17.83 -47.01 8.58
N LEU A 17 -17.92 -47.22 7.25
CA LEU A 17 -16.79 -47.09 6.33
C LEU A 17 -16.42 -45.65 5.97
N VAL A 18 -17.32 -44.68 6.17
CA VAL A 18 -17.09 -43.26 5.90
C VAL A 18 -16.36 -42.54 7.07
N VAL A 19 -16.29 -43.15 8.27
CA VAL A 19 -15.75 -42.50 9.48
C VAL A 19 -14.21 -42.64 9.60
N SER A 20 -13.51 -43.26 8.66
CA SER A 20 -12.07 -43.55 8.79
C SER A 20 -11.15 -42.72 7.89
N ALA A 21 -11.50 -41.53 7.49
CA ALA A 21 -10.49 -40.55 7.08
C ALA A 21 -9.92 -39.84 8.32
N ILE A 22 -9.30 -40.63 9.22
CA ILE A 22 -8.47 -40.06 10.30
C ILE A 22 -7.25 -39.42 9.62
N ASN A 23 -7.25 -38.10 9.56
CA ASN A 23 -6.07 -37.35 9.13
C ASN A 23 -4.90 -37.76 10.02
N ALA A 24 -3.98 -38.52 9.47
CA ALA A 24 -2.78 -38.95 10.17
C ALA A 24 -1.87 -37.72 10.37
N GLN A 25 -1.86 -37.20 11.58
CA GLN A 25 -1.09 -36.03 11.96
C GLN A 25 -0.08 -36.38 13.04
N VAL A 26 1.13 -35.86 12.93
CA VAL A 26 2.10 -35.85 14.00
C VAL A 26 2.16 -34.45 14.57
N SER A 27 1.95 -34.34 15.87
CA SER A 27 2.00 -33.06 16.58
C SER A 27 3.11 -33.08 17.62
N GLY A 28 3.58 -31.93 18.02
CA GLY A 28 4.58 -31.86 19.07
C GLY A 28 4.88 -30.45 19.51
N ARG A 29 5.78 -30.37 20.48
CA ARG A 29 6.32 -29.11 20.99
C ARG A 29 7.84 -29.16 20.95
N ILE A 30 8.45 -28.05 20.54
CA ILE A 30 9.90 -27.90 20.49
C ILE A 30 10.32 -26.86 21.51
N LEU A 31 11.23 -27.24 22.38
CA LEU A 31 11.77 -26.42 23.45
C LEU A 31 13.30 -26.34 23.31
N ASP A 32 13.90 -25.35 23.92
CA ASP A 32 15.36 -25.34 24.15
C ASP A 32 15.74 -26.16 25.39
N ASP A 33 17.01 -26.19 25.71
CA ASP A 33 17.57 -26.87 26.88
C ASP A 33 17.16 -26.25 28.23
N LYS A 34 16.66 -25.00 28.22
CA LYS A 34 16.11 -24.28 29.39
C LYS A 34 14.62 -24.48 29.54
N GLY A 35 13.96 -25.19 28.61
CA GLY A 35 12.53 -25.44 28.59
C GLY A 35 11.71 -24.29 28.01
N GLU A 36 12.35 -23.30 27.37
CA GLU A 36 11.67 -22.23 26.67
C GLU A 36 11.20 -22.68 25.28
N SER A 37 10.07 -22.14 24.84
CA SER A 37 9.52 -22.47 23.53
C SER A 37 10.41 -21.93 22.41
N LEU A 38 10.62 -22.71 21.34
CA LEU A 38 11.34 -22.28 20.14
C LEU A 38 10.37 -21.96 19.00
N PRO A 39 9.90 -20.71 18.87
CA PRO A 39 9.04 -20.29 17.76
C PRO A 39 9.82 -20.26 16.45
N GLY A 40 9.20 -20.78 15.37
CA GLY A 40 9.84 -20.78 14.05
C GLY A 40 10.87 -21.90 13.83
N ALA A 41 10.96 -22.88 14.76
CA ALA A 41 11.76 -24.08 14.55
C ALA A 41 11.19 -24.87 13.35
N SER A 42 12.06 -25.27 12.43
CA SER A 42 11.70 -26.02 11.23
C SER A 42 11.57 -27.51 11.55
N VAL A 43 10.51 -28.17 11.05
CA VAL A 43 10.22 -29.59 11.16
C VAL A 43 9.93 -30.12 9.77
N VAL A 44 10.86 -30.82 9.14
CA VAL A 44 10.80 -31.24 7.74
C VAL A 44 10.95 -32.77 7.65
N PHE A 45 10.25 -33.43 6.73
CA PHE A 45 10.49 -34.80 6.42
C PHE A 45 11.87 -34.97 5.81
N LYS A 46 12.67 -35.92 6.30
CA LYS A 46 14.01 -36.20 5.80
C LYS A 46 14.00 -36.42 4.28
N ASN A 47 14.93 -35.76 3.58
CA ASN A 47 15.09 -35.84 2.13
C ASN A 47 13.90 -35.23 1.34
N THR A 48 13.12 -34.36 1.94
CA THR A 48 12.03 -33.64 1.24
C THR A 48 12.05 -32.15 1.58
N THR A 49 11.26 -31.36 0.87
CA THR A 49 10.99 -29.95 1.19
C THR A 49 9.69 -29.78 1.98
N LYS A 50 8.97 -30.89 2.23
CA LYS A 50 7.69 -30.86 2.97
C LYS A 50 7.94 -30.74 4.46
N GLY A 51 7.44 -29.69 5.04
CA GLY A 51 7.64 -29.40 6.46
C GLY A 51 6.70 -28.36 7.00
N VAL A 52 6.83 -28.11 8.29
CA VAL A 52 6.10 -27.12 9.06
C VAL A 52 7.08 -26.36 9.95
N THR A 53 6.64 -25.26 10.55
CA THR A 53 7.39 -24.59 11.62
C THR A 53 6.56 -24.52 12.89
N THR A 54 7.25 -24.37 14.02
CA THR A 54 6.59 -24.17 15.30
C THR A 54 5.94 -22.78 15.38
N ASN A 55 4.78 -22.71 16.04
CA ASN A 55 4.10 -21.46 16.38
C ASN A 55 4.82 -20.72 17.54
N ALA A 56 4.26 -19.57 17.96
CA ALA A 56 4.81 -18.76 19.05
C ALA A 56 4.98 -19.50 20.39
N SER A 57 4.25 -20.58 20.60
CA SER A 57 4.34 -21.43 21.80
C SER A 57 5.17 -22.70 21.57
N GLY A 58 5.88 -22.80 20.46
CA GLY A 58 6.74 -23.96 20.13
C GLY A 58 5.98 -25.18 19.61
N TYR A 59 4.67 -25.13 19.38
CA TYR A 59 3.90 -26.26 18.86
C TYR A 59 3.98 -26.37 17.35
N PHE A 60 4.03 -27.61 16.86
CA PHE A 60 3.91 -27.95 15.44
C PHE A 60 2.87 -29.05 15.23
N ASN A 61 2.36 -29.10 14.01
CA ASN A 61 1.49 -30.19 13.55
C ASN A 61 1.78 -30.43 12.07
N ILE A 62 2.15 -31.67 11.72
CA ILE A 62 2.51 -32.06 10.37
C ILE A 62 1.69 -33.26 9.94
N SER A 63 1.04 -33.16 8.77
CA SER A 63 0.27 -34.25 8.18
C SER A 63 1.20 -35.23 7.49
N SER A 64 1.02 -36.52 7.73
CA SER A 64 1.88 -37.58 7.19
C SER A 64 1.08 -38.63 6.42
N THR A 65 1.58 -39.03 5.29
CA THR A 65 1.06 -40.17 4.51
C THR A 65 1.76 -41.50 4.79
N PRO A 66 3.09 -41.58 5.01
CA PRO A 66 3.76 -42.82 5.38
C PRO A 66 3.45 -43.24 6.84
N ASP A 67 3.56 -44.54 7.15
CA ASP A 67 3.34 -45.03 8.50
C ASP A 67 4.50 -44.72 9.44
N THR A 68 5.71 -44.75 8.91
CA THR A 68 6.95 -44.41 9.63
C THR A 68 7.81 -43.48 8.79
N PHE A 69 8.43 -42.48 9.41
CA PHE A 69 9.27 -41.49 8.77
C PHE A 69 10.22 -40.83 9.76
N THR A 70 11.22 -40.14 9.24
CA THR A 70 12.16 -39.38 10.05
C THR A 70 11.91 -37.88 9.82
N LEU A 71 11.69 -37.13 10.90
CA LEU A 71 11.65 -35.69 10.93
C LEU A 71 13.06 -35.14 11.15
N VAL A 72 13.38 -34.11 10.41
CA VAL A 72 14.56 -33.26 10.62
C VAL A 72 14.09 -31.99 11.27
N ILE A 73 14.56 -31.74 12.49
CA ILE A 73 14.15 -30.58 13.29
C ILE A 73 15.37 -29.71 13.45
N SER A 74 15.24 -28.48 12.98
CA SER A 74 16.31 -27.48 13.04
C SER A 74 15.82 -26.16 13.56
N TYR A 75 16.65 -25.50 14.32
CA TYR A 75 16.45 -24.13 14.80
C TYR A 75 17.79 -23.42 14.87
N VAL A 76 17.77 -22.10 14.70
CA VAL A 76 18.98 -21.27 14.72
C VAL A 76 19.68 -21.38 16.07
N GLY A 77 20.98 -21.73 16.04
CA GLY A 77 21.76 -21.87 17.27
C GLY A 77 21.50 -23.17 18.05
N SER A 78 20.74 -24.12 17.47
CA SER A 78 20.49 -25.42 18.08
C SER A 78 20.93 -26.55 17.17
N LYS A 79 21.41 -27.64 17.78
CA LYS A 79 21.77 -28.86 17.03
C LYS A 79 20.58 -29.45 16.30
N THR A 80 20.73 -29.69 15.01
CA THR A 80 19.70 -30.36 14.20
C THR A 80 19.43 -31.75 14.75
N LYS A 81 18.16 -32.07 15.03
CA LYS A 81 17.74 -33.34 15.59
C LYS A 81 16.96 -34.18 14.58
N PHE A 82 17.34 -35.44 14.44
CA PHE A 82 16.62 -36.41 13.62
C PHE A 82 15.74 -37.26 14.52
N VAL A 83 14.42 -37.24 14.27
CA VAL A 83 13.45 -38.00 15.08
C VAL A 83 12.68 -38.96 14.18
N SER A 84 12.94 -40.23 14.31
CA SER A 84 12.12 -41.26 13.66
C SER A 84 10.85 -41.47 14.45
N THR A 85 9.71 -41.40 13.78
CA THR A 85 8.38 -41.42 14.40
C THR A 85 7.37 -42.15 13.50
N GLN A 86 6.16 -42.31 14.03
CA GLN A 86 5.03 -42.94 13.35
C GLN A 86 3.82 -42.03 13.37
N ARG A 87 2.81 -42.36 12.57
CA ARG A 87 1.53 -41.67 12.52
C ARG A 87 0.94 -41.42 13.90
N ASN A 88 0.25 -40.31 14.07
CA ASN A 88 -0.48 -39.90 15.29
C ASN A 88 0.40 -39.77 16.54
N ALA A 89 1.72 -39.72 16.40
CA ALA A 89 2.62 -39.47 17.52
C ALA A 89 2.48 -38.04 18.05
N ARG A 90 2.61 -37.89 19.36
CA ARG A 90 2.79 -36.61 20.04
C ARG A 90 4.22 -36.54 20.56
N LEU A 91 4.96 -35.53 20.10
CA LEU A 91 6.39 -35.41 20.36
C LEU A 91 6.67 -34.20 21.25
N ASN A 92 7.48 -34.42 22.29
CA ASN A 92 8.13 -33.33 23.01
C ASN A 92 9.61 -33.38 22.70
N ILE A 93 10.12 -32.36 22.06
CA ILE A 93 11.48 -32.36 21.51
C ILE A 93 12.23 -31.21 22.12
N THR A 94 13.30 -31.52 22.80
CA THR A 94 14.27 -30.54 23.27
C THR A 94 15.42 -30.48 22.27
N LEU A 95 15.70 -29.29 21.76
CA LEU A 95 16.90 -29.00 20.98
C LEU A 95 17.97 -28.48 21.95
N GLN A 96 19.14 -29.09 21.84
CA GLN A 96 20.31 -28.61 22.57
C GLN A 96 20.90 -27.41 21.87
N GLU A 97 21.34 -26.42 22.64
CA GLU A 97 22.16 -25.36 22.11
C GLU A 97 23.36 -25.94 21.36
N GLU A 98 23.61 -25.50 20.15
CA GLU A 98 24.76 -25.95 19.40
C GLU A 98 26.00 -25.32 20.05
N ILE A 99 26.85 -26.18 20.60
CA ILE A 99 28.15 -25.73 21.06
C ILE A 99 28.90 -25.35 19.79
N ILE A 100 28.93 -24.05 19.53
CA ILE A 100 29.79 -23.47 18.50
C ILE A 100 31.18 -23.80 18.99
N GLU A 101 31.88 -24.76 18.33
CA GLU A 101 33.29 -24.89 18.55
C GLU A 101 33.89 -23.54 18.20
N PHE A 102 34.24 -22.77 19.24
CA PHE A 102 35.04 -21.58 19.06
C PHE A 102 36.30 -22.08 18.37
N ALA A 103 36.39 -21.88 17.06
CA ALA A 103 37.63 -22.05 16.39
C ALA A 103 38.63 -21.26 17.24
N GLU A 104 39.56 -21.92 17.89
CA GLU A 104 40.71 -21.24 18.49
C GLU A 104 41.29 -20.41 17.36
N VAL A 105 40.90 -19.15 17.30
CA VAL A 105 41.43 -18.22 16.32
C VAL A 105 42.85 -17.96 16.82
N VAL A 106 43.74 -18.87 16.45
CA VAL A 106 45.16 -18.60 16.49
C VAL A 106 45.36 -17.43 15.57
N ILE A 107 45.32 -16.22 16.16
CA ILE A 107 45.67 -14.97 15.50
C ILE A 107 47.19 -15.06 15.21
N LYS A 108 47.56 -15.88 14.22
CA LYS A 108 48.79 -15.66 13.47
C LYS A 108 48.51 -14.31 12.78
N SER A 109 49.42 -13.40 12.92
CA SER A 109 49.42 -12.03 12.32
C SER A 109 48.92 -12.11 10.85
N GLY A 110 47.62 -11.94 10.62
CA GLY A 110 46.99 -12.13 9.34
C GLY A 110 45.59 -11.48 9.31
N GLU A 111 45.02 -11.43 8.14
CA GLU A 111 43.69 -10.89 7.86
C GLU A 111 42.60 -11.60 8.68
N ASN A 112 41.62 -10.83 9.21
CA ASN A 112 40.44 -11.35 9.90
C ASN A 112 39.76 -12.45 9.06
N PRO A 113 39.62 -13.70 9.58
CA PRO A 113 39.03 -14.82 8.82
C PRO A 113 37.64 -14.55 8.27
N ALA A 114 36.82 -13.75 8.99
CA ALA A 114 35.49 -13.35 8.55
C ALA A 114 35.55 -12.61 7.21
N LEU A 115 36.54 -11.73 7.01
CA LEU A 115 36.65 -10.94 5.78
C LEU A 115 36.89 -11.83 4.55
N ARG A 116 37.69 -12.88 4.70
CA ARG A 116 37.93 -13.86 3.62
C ARG A 116 36.65 -14.60 3.24
N ILE A 117 35.88 -15.03 4.23
CA ILE A 117 34.60 -15.76 3.99
C ILE A 117 33.58 -14.81 3.34
N ILE A 118 33.45 -13.58 3.85
CA ILE A 118 32.54 -12.58 3.27
C ILE A 118 32.92 -12.25 1.84
N ARG A 119 34.20 -12.07 1.53
CA ARG A 119 34.67 -11.79 0.16
C ARG A 119 34.25 -12.89 -0.81
N LYS A 120 34.43 -14.16 -0.44
CA LYS A 120 33.97 -15.29 -1.24
C LYS A 120 32.46 -15.35 -1.37
N ALA A 121 31.73 -15.04 -0.30
CA ALA A 121 30.26 -14.95 -0.35
C ALA A 121 29.78 -13.82 -1.26
N MET A 122 30.45 -12.68 -1.28
CA MET A 122 30.16 -11.56 -2.20
C MET A 122 30.42 -11.95 -3.66
N GLU A 123 31.53 -12.65 -3.93
CA GLU A 123 31.87 -13.17 -5.27
C GLU A 123 30.79 -14.17 -5.74
N LYS A 124 30.46 -15.14 -4.87
CA LYS A 124 29.42 -16.13 -5.18
C LYS A 124 28.04 -15.50 -5.38
N ARG A 125 27.67 -14.52 -4.54
CA ARG A 125 26.44 -13.76 -4.71
C ARG A 125 26.38 -13.06 -6.08
N LYS A 126 27.50 -12.43 -6.51
CA LYS A 126 27.58 -11.76 -7.81
C LYS A 126 27.41 -12.74 -8.96
N GLU A 127 28.09 -13.89 -8.90
CA GLU A 127 27.92 -14.97 -9.87
C GLU A 127 26.45 -15.42 -9.97
N LEU A 128 25.81 -15.63 -8.81
CA LEU A 128 24.44 -16.09 -8.75
C LEU A 128 23.42 -14.99 -9.12
N ALA A 129 23.73 -13.69 -8.96
CA ALA A 129 22.85 -12.59 -9.35
C ALA A 129 22.57 -12.59 -10.87
N ASP A 130 23.55 -12.99 -11.67
CA ASP A 130 23.44 -13.07 -13.13
C ASP A 130 22.63 -14.29 -13.60
N THR A 131 22.39 -15.27 -12.73
CA THR A 131 21.57 -16.44 -13.08
C THR A 131 20.09 -16.09 -13.04
N LYS A 132 19.39 -16.36 -14.14
CA LYS A 132 17.94 -16.14 -14.21
C LYS A 132 17.21 -17.28 -13.50
N ASP A 133 16.45 -16.93 -12.48
CA ASP A 133 15.61 -17.89 -11.78
C ASP A 133 14.32 -18.12 -12.57
N HIS A 134 14.01 -19.37 -12.87
CA HIS A 134 12.78 -19.80 -13.51
C HIS A 134 12.16 -20.89 -12.67
N PHE A 135 11.26 -20.52 -11.76
CA PHE A 135 10.63 -21.51 -10.88
C PHE A 135 9.20 -21.14 -10.51
N LYS A 136 8.46 -22.15 -10.12
CA LYS A 136 7.19 -22.04 -9.42
C LYS A 136 7.34 -22.70 -8.05
N THR A 137 6.70 -22.14 -7.02
CA THR A 137 6.64 -22.70 -5.67
C THR A 137 5.30 -22.39 -5.04
N GLN A 138 4.84 -23.25 -4.15
CA GLN A 138 3.70 -22.92 -3.30
C GLN A 138 4.23 -22.32 -2.01
N ALA A 139 3.59 -21.23 -1.58
CA ALA A 139 3.93 -20.56 -0.33
C ALA A 139 2.71 -20.38 0.57
N TYR A 140 2.89 -20.61 1.85
CA TYR A 140 1.96 -20.24 2.89
C TYR A 140 2.44 -18.98 3.58
N THR A 141 1.54 -18.03 3.80
CA THR A 141 1.84 -16.82 4.56
C THR A 141 0.89 -16.64 5.72
N LYS A 142 1.41 -16.16 6.84
CA LYS A 142 0.63 -15.77 8.02
C LYS A 142 1.10 -14.42 8.52
N GLY A 143 0.16 -13.53 8.77
CA GLY A 143 0.41 -12.21 9.34
C GLY A 143 -0.41 -12.00 10.60
N ILE A 144 0.23 -11.49 11.65
CA ILE A 144 -0.42 -11.06 12.89
C ILE A 144 0.10 -9.70 13.32
N VAL A 145 -0.81 -8.83 13.79
CA VAL A 145 -0.46 -7.56 14.44
C VAL A 145 -1.19 -7.48 15.77
N LEU A 146 -0.43 -7.23 16.80
CA LEU A 146 -0.88 -7.14 18.19
C LEU A 146 -0.70 -5.70 18.69
N SER A 147 -1.53 -5.29 19.64
CA SER A 147 -1.32 -4.08 20.43
C SER A 147 -1.21 -4.42 21.91
N LYS A 148 -0.15 -3.91 22.54
CA LYS A 148 0.08 -4.00 23.99
C LYS A 148 -0.53 -2.83 24.78
N ALA A 149 -0.95 -1.77 24.10
CA ALA A 149 -1.45 -0.59 24.77
C ALA A 149 -2.93 -0.70 25.15
N GLY A 150 -3.26 0.01 26.21
CA GLY A 150 -4.58 0.00 26.81
C GLY A 150 -5.72 0.18 25.82
N PHE A 151 -6.57 -0.82 25.81
CA PHE A 151 -7.83 -0.94 25.11
C PHE A 151 -8.67 0.36 25.08
N SER A 152 -8.74 1.09 26.18
CA SER A 152 -9.51 2.33 26.26
C SER A 152 -9.05 3.40 25.26
N ARG A 153 -7.75 3.52 24.99
CA ARG A 153 -7.21 4.47 24.00
C ARG A 153 -7.55 4.06 22.58
N LEU A 154 -7.35 2.78 22.23
CA LEU A 154 -7.70 2.25 20.91
C LEU A 154 -9.19 2.41 20.62
N LYS A 155 -10.05 2.17 21.62
CA LYS A 155 -11.50 2.38 21.53
C LYS A 155 -11.86 3.85 21.36
N THR A 156 -11.21 4.76 22.11
CA THR A 156 -11.45 6.20 22.00
C THR A 156 -11.04 6.73 20.62
N MET A 157 -10.01 6.15 20.01
CA MET A 157 -9.55 6.49 18.65
C MET A 157 -10.36 5.78 17.55
N GLY A 158 -11.33 4.92 17.90
CA GLY A 158 -12.14 4.17 16.94
C GLY A 158 -11.37 3.10 16.16
N ILE A 159 -10.19 2.69 16.65
CA ILE A 159 -9.34 1.67 16.01
C ILE A 159 -9.87 0.26 16.30
N VAL A 160 -10.53 0.09 17.45
CA VAL A 160 -11.03 -1.19 17.94
C VAL A 160 -12.42 -1.07 18.53
N ASP A 161 -13.19 -2.15 18.39
CA ASP A 161 -14.55 -2.27 18.92
C ASP A 161 -14.56 -3.00 20.28
N SER A 162 -15.68 -3.03 20.96
CA SER A 162 -15.88 -3.74 22.25
C SER A 162 -15.83 -5.28 22.16
N SER A 163 -15.74 -5.82 20.95
CA SER A 163 -15.73 -7.26 20.66
C SER A 163 -14.35 -7.91 20.63
N GLU A 164 -13.35 -7.24 21.15
CA GLU A 164 -11.95 -7.65 21.03
C GLU A 164 -11.63 -9.02 21.62
N VAL A 165 -10.74 -9.68 20.88
CA VAL A 165 -10.07 -10.90 21.33
C VAL A 165 -8.67 -10.54 21.83
N ARG A 166 -8.34 -11.06 22.99
CA ARG A 166 -7.00 -10.97 23.55
C ARG A 166 -6.31 -12.30 23.46
N ASP A 167 -5.02 -12.25 23.18
CA ASP A 167 -4.18 -13.43 23.29
C ASP A 167 -3.97 -13.85 24.75
N SER A 168 -3.26 -14.95 24.98
CA SER A 168 -2.97 -15.46 26.31
C SER A 168 -2.11 -14.51 27.18
N ALA A 169 -1.41 -13.57 26.56
CA ALA A 169 -0.62 -12.53 27.22
C ALA A 169 -1.40 -11.22 27.44
N GLY A 170 -2.69 -11.19 27.08
CA GLY A 170 -3.57 -10.02 27.24
C GLY A 170 -3.43 -8.95 26.14
N ASN A 171 -2.67 -9.20 25.07
CA ASN A 171 -2.55 -8.30 23.92
C ASN A 171 -3.81 -8.38 23.05
N VAL A 172 -4.16 -7.25 22.43
CA VAL A 172 -5.27 -7.19 21.48
C VAL A 172 -4.78 -7.59 20.10
N ILE A 173 -5.45 -8.55 19.45
CA ILE A 173 -5.19 -8.93 18.08
C ILE A 173 -5.88 -7.89 17.18
N LEU A 174 -5.09 -7.10 16.44
CA LEU A 174 -5.60 -6.08 15.50
C LEU A 174 -5.75 -6.64 14.08
N TYR A 175 -4.88 -7.54 13.71
CA TYR A 175 -4.86 -8.17 12.40
C TYR A 175 -4.41 -9.62 12.54
N LEU A 176 -5.13 -10.53 11.90
CA LEU A 176 -4.76 -11.93 11.74
C LEU A 176 -5.23 -12.39 10.38
N ALA A 177 -4.31 -12.87 9.57
CA ALA A 177 -4.61 -13.35 8.23
C ALA A 177 -3.66 -14.44 7.78
N GLU A 178 -4.16 -15.31 6.91
CA GLU A 178 -3.43 -16.43 6.30
C GLU A 178 -3.71 -16.46 4.80
N SER A 179 -2.73 -16.85 3.99
CA SER A 179 -2.93 -17.16 2.58
C SER A 179 -2.05 -18.29 2.09
N VAL A 180 -2.50 -18.95 1.04
CA VAL A 180 -1.73 -19.93 0.27
C VAL A 180 -1.65 -19.44 -1.16
N THR A 181 -0.45 -19.40 -1.68
CA THR A 181 -0.11 -18.74 -2.93
C THR A 181 0.72 -19.65 -3.80
N ASP A 182 0.40 -19.74 -5.08
CA ASP A 182 1.32 -20.20 -6.11
C ASP A 182 2.18 -18.98 -6.53
N TYR A 183 3.46 -19.02 -6.21
CA TYR A 183 4.42 -17.99 -6.55
C TYR A 183 5.27 -18.43 -7.74
N THR A 184 5.28 -17.63 -8.80
CA THR A 184 6.06 -17.87 -10.01
C THR A 184 7.08 -16.76 -10.20
N LYS A 185 8.35 -17.14 -10.44
CA LYS A 185 9.44 -16.22 -10.80
C LYS A 185 10.05 -16.66 -12.12
N ILE A 186 10.11 -15.74 -13.09
CA ILE A 186 10.72 -15.95 -14.41
C ILE A 186 11.60 -14.74 -14.72
N GLY A 187 12.89 -14.87 -14.51
CA GLY A 187 13.83 -13.75 -14.55
C GLY A 187 13.49 -12.69 -13.51
N SER A 188 13.20 -11.46 -13.95
CA SER A 188 12.77 -10.37 -13.08
C SER A 188 11.26 -10.34 -12.82
N ASP A 189 10.47 -11.04 -13.63
CA ASP A 189 9.02 -11.05 -13.50
C ASP A 189 8.58 -11.96 -12.35
N LYS A 190 7.65 -11.50 -11.53
CA LYS A 190 7.12 -12.20 -10.36
C LYS A 190 5.59 -12.15 -10.41
N LYS A 191 4.93 -13.27 -10.14
CA LYS A 191 3.47 -13.37 -10.05
C LYS A 191 3.06 -14.20 -8.84
N GLU A 192 2.09 -13.71 -8.10
CA GLU A 192 1.41 -14.43 -7.02
C GLU A 192 -0.02 -14.76 -7.43
N ASN A 193 -0.37 -16.03 -7.39
CA ASN A 193 -1.73 -16.49 -7.56
C ASN A 193 -2.25 -17.01 -6.22
N ILE A 194 -3.14 -16.24 -5.56
CA ILE A 194 -3.66 -16.54 -4.23
C ILE A 194 -4.76 -17.60 -4.35
N LEU A 195 -4.43 -18.82 -4.01
CA LEU A 195 -5.33 -20.00 -4.08
C LEU A 195 -6.35 -20.01 -2.95
N SER A 196 -5.92 -19.58 -1.77
CA SER A 196 -6.78 -19.45 -0.60
C SER A 196 -6.31 -18.30 0.28
N SER A 197 -7.25 -17.63 0.90
CA SER A 197 -7.02 -16.46 1.74
C SER A 197 -8.06 -16.42 2.86
N ARG A 198 -7.63 -16.03 4.05
CA ARG A 198 -8.49 -15.81 5.21
C ARG A 198 -7.99 -14.64 6.01
N ARG A 199 -8.90 -13.76 6.41
CA ARG A 199 -8.61 -12.67 7.33
C ARG A 199 -9.67 -12.67 8.40
N SER A 200 -9.26 -12.62 9.66
CA SER A 200 -10.17 -12.61 10.80
C SER A 200 -11.08 -11.38 10.77
N GLY A 201 -12.37 -11.60 10.89
CA GLY A 201 -13.39 -10.57 10.88
C GLY A 201 -13.66 -9.95 9.48
N ASP A 202 -13.28 -10.63 8.41
CA ASP A 202 -13.56 -10.21 7.03
C ASP A 202 -14.38 -11.28 6.29
N THR A 203 -15.63 -10.96 5.96
CA THR A 203 -16.53 -11.91 5.28
C THR A 203 -16.09 -12.26 3.86
N LYS A 204 -15.26 -11.41 3.23
CA LYS A 204 -14.65 -11.66 1.92
C LYS A 204 -13.37 -12.49 2.00
N GLY A 205 -12.78 -12.59 3.19
CA GLY A 205 -11.57 -13.34 3.46
C GLY A 205 -10.33 -12.83 2.72
N ILE A 206 -10.24 -11.53 2.43
CA ILE A 206 -9.12 -10.96 1.68
C ILE A 206 -7.98 -10.60 2.63
N ALA A 207 -6.92 -11.42 2.63
CA ALA A 207 -5.67 -11.14 3.33
C ALA A 207 -4.77 -10.22 2.49
N LEU A 208 -4.10 -9.27 3.15
CA LEU A 208 -3.15 -8.34 2.50
C LEU A 208 -1.69 -8.69 2.80
N ASN A 209 -1.40 -9.91 3.24
CA ASN A 209 -0.08 -10.41 3.58
C ASN A 209 0.60 -11.08 2.37
N PHE A 210 0.72 -10.35 1.25
CA PHE A 210 1.35 -10.83 0.03
C PHE A 210 2.84 -11.08 0.21
N LEU A 211 3.36 -12.13 -0.39
CA LEU A 211 4.79 -12.45 -0.39
C LEU A 211 5.64 -11.29 -0.90
N GLN A 212 5.18 -10.59 -1.93
CA GLN A 212 5.94 -9.49 -2.53
C GLN A 212 6.24 -8.34 -1.56
N PHE A 213 5.44 -8.15 -0.50
CA PHE A 213 5.66 -7.08 0.47
C PHE A 213 6.79 -7.39 1.47
N PHE A 214 7.17 -8.66 1.61
CA PHE A 214 8.23 -9.09 2.52
C PHE A 214 9.20 -10.11 1.91
N ASN A 215 9.17 -10.27 0.59
CA ASN A 215 10.15 -11.12 -0.11
C ASN A 215 11.49 -10.37 -0.23
N ILE A 216 12.40 -10.68 0.67
CA ILE A 216 13.73 -10.07 0.75
C ILE A 216 14.69 -10.91 -0.08
N ASP A 217 15.35 -10.28 -1.04
CA ASP A 217 16.28 -10.93 -1.95
C ASP A 217 17.73 -10.54 -1.62
N PHE A 218 18.46 -11.40 -0.94
CA PHE A 218 19.88 -11.20 -0.60
C PHE A 218 20.84 -11.39 -1.78
N THR A 219 20.36 -11.69 -2.98
CA THR A 219 21.20 -11.66 -4.18
C THR A 219 21.41 -10.23 -4.70
N GLU A 220 20.57 -9.28 -4.29
CA GLU A 220 20.66 -7.88 -4.65
C GLU A 220 21.70 -7.11 -3.81
N ASN A 221 22.16 -5.96 -4.30
CA ASN A 221 23.10 -5.11 -3.55
C ASN A 221 22.46 -4.39 -2.35
N TYR A 222 21.19 -4.15 -2.44
CA TYR A 222 20.38 -3.44 -1.44
C TYR A 222 19.10 -4.20 -1.19
N ILE A 223 18.66 -4.18 0.05
CA ILE A 223 17.32 -4.61 0.45
C ILE A 223 16.42 -3.37 0.41
N VAL A 224 15.37 -3.43 -0.42
CA VAL A 224 14.52 -2.27 -0.71
C VAL A 224 13.37 -2.19 0.29
N PHE A 225 13.35 -1.13 1.09
CA PHE A 225 12.22 -0.65 1.89
C PHE A 225 11.81 0.74 1.38
N GLN A 226 11.40 1.65 2.25
CA GLN A 226 11.29 3.07 1.88
C GLN A 226 12.68 3.71 1.62
N LYS A 227 13.72 3.15 2.25
CA LYS A 227 15.14 3.42 1.95
C LYS A 227 15.81 2.13 1.49
N ASN A 228 16.85 2.27 0.69
CA ASN A 228 17.70 1.16 0.29
C ASN A 228 18.66 0.82 1.43
N VAL A 229 18.50 -0.33 2.05
CA VAL A 229 19.39 -0.81 3.12
C VAL A 229 20.51 -1.66 2.51
N VAL A 230 21.74 -1.39 2.90
CA VAL A 230 22.92 -2.08 2.35
C VAL A 230 22.89 -3.57 2.74
N ASN A 231 22.96 -4.43 1.74
CA ASN A 231 23.05 -5.87 1.97
C ASN A 231 24.39 -6.24 2.59
N PRO A 232 24.44 -7.01 3.69
CA PRO A 232 25.68 -7.41 4.35
C PRO A 232 26.68 -8.21 3.48
N ILE A 233 26.23 -8.73 2.35
CA ILE A 233 27.10 -9.38 1.35
C ILE A 233 27.01 -8.68 -0.02
N GLY A 234 26.51 -7.42 -0.04
CA GLY A 234 26.42 -6.58 -1.24
C GLY A 234 27.79 -6.00 -1.64
N ASN A 235 27.90 -5.44 -2.85
CA ASN A 235 29.17 -4.91 -3.38
C ASN A 235 29.80 -3.83 -2.51
N PHE A 236 28.99 -3.09 -1.73
CA PHE A 236 29.46 -1.99 -0.87
C PHE A 236 29.57 -2.39 0.60
N ALA A 237 29.37 -3.67 0.93
CA ALA A 237 29.25 -4.15 2.30
C ALA A 237 30.42 -3.75 3.20
N PHE A 238 31.67 -3.85 2.73
CA PHE A 238 32.85 -3.47 3.51
C PHE A 238 32.97 -1.98 3.84
N GLN A 239 32.24 -1.10 3.16
CA GLN A 239 32.19 0.32 3.50
C GLN A 239 31.28 0.61 4.70
N TYR A 240 30.29 -0.28 4.92
CA TYR A 240 29.23 -0.10 5.91
C TYR A 240 29.31 -1.03 7.10
N TYR A 241 30.00 -2.19 6.96
CA TYR A 241 30.01 -3.23 7.99
C TYR A 241 31.43 -3.65 8.36
N ASP A 242 31.58 -4.01 9.63
CA ASP A 242 32.64 -4.84 10.17
C ASP A 242 32.09 -6.24 10.43
N TYR A 243 32.96 -7.25 10.34
CA TYR A 243 32.59 -8.64 10.46
C TYR A 243 33.45 -9.34 11.49
N GLU A 244 32.81 -10.22 12.28
CA GLU A 244 33.50 -11.04 13.27
C GLU A 244 33.06 -12.51 13.08
N LEU A 245 33.99 -13.42 12.93
CA LEU A 245 33.72 -14.83 12.92
C LEU A 245 33.45 -15.30 14.35
N GLU A 246 32.20 -15.59 14.67
CA GLU A 246 31.84 -16.09 16.00
C GLU A 246 32.21 -17.56 16.15
N GLY A 247 32.11 -18.34 15.07
CA GLY A 247 32.50 -19.75 15.07
C GLY A 247 32.00 -20.50 13.85
N SER A 248 32.11 -21.81 13.90
CA SER A 248 31.60 -22.71 12.86
C SER A 248 30.94 -23.94 13.47
N TYR A 249 29.99 -24.52 12.74
CA TYR A 249 29.28 -25.74 13.15
C TYR A 249 29.02 -26.67 11.95
N TYR A 250 28.59 -27.88 12.19
CA TYR A 250 28.32 -28.89 11.18
C TYR A 250 26.85 -29.35 11.25
N GLU A 251 26.15 -29.33 10.10
CA GLU A 251 24.89 -30.06 9.93
C GLU A 251 25.18 -31.28 9.00
N GLY A 252 25.24 -32.47 9.58
CA GLY A 252 25.70 -33.66 8.86
C GLY A 252 27.16 -33.50 8.44
N LEU A 253 27.42 -33.52 7.12
CA LEU A 253 28.76 -33.36 6.56
C LEU A 253 29.07 -31.91 6.16
N GLN A 254 28.05 -31.03 6.16
CA GLN A 254 28.21 -29.65 5.69
C GLN A 254 28.61 -28.75 6.85
N LYS A 255 29.69 -28.01 6.67
CA LYS A 255 30.17 -26.98 7.60
C LYS A 255 29.53 -25.61 7.29
N TYR A 256 29.19 -24.85 8.34
CA TYR A 256 28.69 -23.52 8.27
C TYR A 256 29.48 -22.58 9.17
N TYR A 257 29.64 -21.34 8.72
CA TYR A 257 30.26 -20.26 9.47
C TYR A 257 29.19 -19.31 10.00
N LYS A 258 29.23 -18.99 11.30
CA LYS A 258 28.43 -17.93 11.91
C LYS A 258 29.24 -16.65 11.96
N ILE A 259 28.76 -15.62 11.30
CA ILE A 259 29.45 -14.33 11.19
C ILE A 259 28.54 -13.25 11.75
N ILE A 260 29.04 -12.48 12.70
CA ILE A 260 28.39 -11.30 13.24
C ILE A 260 28.63 -10.14 12.29
N VAL A 261 27.56 -9.44 11.93
CA VAL A 261 27.52 -8.23 11.11
C VAL A 261 27.37 -7.05 12.03
N LYS A 262 28.35 -6.16 12.06
CA LYS A 262 28.37 -4.95 12.88
C LYS A 262 28.39 -3.71 11.99
N PRO A 263 27.39 -2.82 12.04
CA PRO A 263 27.44 -1.60 11.25
C PRO A 263 28.52 -0.66 11.77
N LYS A 264 29.30 -0.06 10.88
CA LYS A 264 30.29 0.96 11.20
C LYS A 264 29.63 2.26 11.72
N ARG A 265 28.46 2.59 11.18
CA ARG A 265 27.62 3.72 11.57
C ARG A 265 26.18 3.29 11.73
N LYS A 266 25.67 3.30 12.96
CA LYS A 266 24.37 2.72 13.35
C LYS A 266 23.15 3.48 12.84
N GLU A 267 23.31 4.74 12.46
CA GLU A 267 22.23 5.63 12.02
C GLU A 267 22.04 5.62 10.49
N GLU A 268 22.88 4.87 9.78
CA GLU A 268 22.73 4.68 8.33
C GLU A 268 21.73 3.55 8.01
N ALA A 269 21.42 3.38 6.72
CA ALA A 269 20.56 2.31 6.24
C ALA A 269 21.30 0.96 6.23
N VAL A 270 21.43 0.35 7.40
CA VAL A 270 22.24 -0.83 7.67
C VAL A 270 21.54 -1.82 8.59
N PHE A 271 22.02 -3.05 8.57
CA PHE A 271 21.61 -4.12 9.48
C PHE A 271 22.65 -4.37 10.58
N PHE A 272 22.19 -5.02 11.63
CA PHE A 272 23.01 -5.60 12.69
C PHE A 272 22.50 -7.03 12.94
N GLY A 273 23.38 -7.97 13.27
CA GLY A 273 22.96 -9.35 13.59
C GLY A 273 23.93 -10.40 13.09
N SER A 274 23.41 -11.55 12.71
CA SER A 274 24.21 -12.71 12.30
C SER A 274 23.81 -13.20 10.90
N ILE A 275 24.81 -13.65 10.15
CA ILE A 275 24.61 -14.39 8.90
C ILE A 275 25.35 -15.72 8.99
N TYR A 276 24.78 -16.73 8.35
CA TYR A 276 25.31 -18.09 8.34
C TYR A 276 25.65 -18.46 6.91
N ILE A 277 26.91 -18.81 6.67
CA ILE A 277 27.46 -19.08 5.33
C ILE A 277 27.91 -20.53 5.25
N ALA A 278 27.44 -21.27 4.24
CA ALA A 278 27.86 -22.61 3.96
C ALA A 278 29.31 -22.63 3.49
N ASP A 279 30.17 -23.48 4.11
CA ASP A 279 31.51 -23.76 3.60
C ASP A 279 31.44 -24.45 2.23
N GLU A 280 32.46 -24.32 1.41
CA GLU A 280 32.53 -24.79 0.01
C GLU A 280 31.63 -24.03 -0.97
N TYR A 281 30.34 -23.79 -0.64
CA TYR A 281 29.37 -23.08 -1.49
C TYR A 281 29.45 -21.58 -1.37
N PHE A 282 29.86 -21.02 -0.21
CA PHE A 282 29.88 -19.62 0.14
C PHE A 282 28.53 -18.91 -0.08
N THR A 283 27.43 -19.67 0.04
CA THR A 283 26.06 -19.17 -0.05
C THR A 283 25.47 -18.98 1.35
N LEU A 284 24.50 -18.07 1.46
CA LEU A 284 23.75 -17.90 2.69
C LEU A 284 22.92 -19.14 3.01
N LYS A 285 23.09 -19.69 4.19
CA LYS A 285 22.22 -20.72 4.80
C LYS A 285 21.08 -20.03 5.54
N GLN A 286 21.40 -18.93 6.22
CA GLN A 286 20.46 -18.21 7.05
C GLN A 286 20.92 -16.80 7.36
N VAL A 287 19.95 -15.93 7.64
CA VAL A 287 20.18 -14.60 8.19
C VAL A 287 19.29 -14.40 9.42
N ASP A 288 19.80 -13.67 10.40
CA ASP A 288 19.09 -13.16 11.56
C ASP A 288 19.55 -11.71 11.77
N LEU A 289 18.81 -10.77 11.19
CA LEU A 289 19.21 -9.40 11.05
C LEU A 289 18.18 -8.47 11.69
N PHE A 290 18.69 -7.44 12.32
CA PHE A 290 17.95 -6.39 12.98
C PHE A 290 18.29 -5.03 12.36
N THR A 291 17.30 -4.13 12.31
CA THR A 291 17.51 -2.73 11.96
C THR A 291 16.47 -1.85 12.66
N LYS A 292 16.76 -0.55 12.77
CA LYS A 292 15.82 0.44 13.30
C LYS A 292 14.87 0.92 12.20
N GLY A 293 13.65 1.35 12.57
CA GLY A 293 12.66 1.89 11.63
C GLY A 293 13.15 3.09 10.80
N PRO A 294 13.78 4.12 11.38
CA PRO A 294 14.33 5.24 10.63
C PRO A 294 15.37 4.84 9.58
N ASN A 295 16.12 3.75 9.81
CA ASN A 295 17.11 3.23 8.86
C ASN A 295 16.45 2.65 7.60
N VAL A 296 15.23 2.14 7.73
CA VAL A 296 14.42 1.65 6.60
C VAL A 296 13.44 2.71 6.07
N GLY A 297 13.43 3.92 6.66
CA GLY A 297 12.58 5.04 6.27
C GLY A 297 11.21 5.09 6.95
N ILE A 298 10.98 4.29 7.98
CA ILE A 298 9.68 4.21 8.70
C ILE A 298 9.87 4.75 10.11
N GLU A 299 9.62 6.05 10.30
CA GLU A 299 9.89 6.77 11.55
C GLU A 299 9.08 6.26 12.77
N ILE A 300 7.87 5.74 12.55
CA ILE A 300 7.01 5.20 13.62
C ILE A 300 7.41 3.79 14.08
N MET A 301 8.32 3.15 13.36
CA MET A 301 8.80 1.81 13.68
C MET A 301 10.05 1.90 14.57
N ASP A 302 10.02 1.22 15.71
CA ASP A 302 11.17 1.16 16.63
C ASP A 302 12.22 0.18 16.12
N SER A 303 11.75 -0.99 15.65
CA SER A 303 12.64 -2.09 15.26
C SER A 303 12.01 -2.99 14.19
N LEU A 304 12.88 -3.55 13.36
CA LEU A 304 12.57 -4.57 12.36
C LEU A 304 13.57 -5.71 12.48
N ILE A 305 13.07 -6.93 12.65
CA ILE A 305 13.86 -8.17 12.68
C ILE A 305 13.50 -8.98 11.45
N ILE A 306 14.51 -9.46 10.76
CA ILE A 306 14.38 -10.29 9.55
C ILE A 306 15.11 -11.58 9.79
N LYS A 307 14.40 -12.70 9.68
CA LYS A 307 15.00 -14.04 9.68
C LYS A 307 14.61 -14.74 8.39
N GLN A 308 15.57 -15.28 7.70
CA GLN A 308 15.34 -16.03 6.47
C GLN A 308 16.30 -17.22 6.42
N SER A 309 15.77 -18.39 6.12
CA SER A 309 16.53 -19.61 5.90
C SER A 309 16.47 -20.03 4.45
N PHE A 310 17.56 -20.61 3.97
CA PHE A 310 17.72 -21.07 2.60
C PHE A 310 18.12 -22.55 2.59
N GLN A 311 17.75 -23.23 1.53
CA GLN A 311 18.17 -24.60 1.36
C GLN A 311 18.59 -24.88 -0.09
N LYS A 312 19.53 -25.81 -0.24
CA LYS A 312 19.90 -26.36 -1.54
C LYS A 312 18.76 -27.25 -2.03
N ILE A 313 18.30 -27.03 -3.22
CA ILE A 313 17.25 -27.82 -3.88
C ILE A 313 17.86 -28.37 -5.17
N ASP A 314 17.70 -29.66 -5.42
CA ASP A 314 18.26 -30.32 -6.60
C ASP A 314 17.71 -29.67 -7.88
N GLY A 315 18.58 -29.44 -8.86
CA GLY A 315 18.27 -28.79 -10.10
C GLY A 315 18.42 -27.24 -10.08
N PHE A 316 18.65 -26.64 -8.90
CA PHE A 316 18.88 -25.21 -8.77
C PHE A 316 20.33 -24.89 -8.43
N GLU A 317 20.88 -23.86 -9.08
CA GLU A 317 22.22 -23.35 -8.77
C GLU A 317 22.24 -22.53 -7.47
N LYS A 318 21.15 -21.81 -7.21
CA LYS A 318 20.97 -21.00 -5.99
C LYS A 318 20.32 -21.82 -4.87
N TRP A 319 20.70 -21.50 -3.66
CA TRP A 319 19.90 -21.89 -2.51
C TRP A 319 18.65 -21.02 -2.45
N LEU A 320 17.50 -21.67 -2.31
CA LEU A 320 16.20 -21.01 -2.36
C LEU A 320 15.61 -20.82 -0.95
N PRO A 321 14.77 -19.80 -0.73
CA PRO A 321 14.13 -19.59 0.56
C PRO A 321 13.31 -20.81 1.00
N LEU A 322 13.46 -21.24 2.23
CA LEU A 322 12.61 -22.25 2.87
C LEU A 322 11.58 -21.61 3.77
N ALA A 323 12.01 -20.68 4.60
CA ALA A 323 11.16 -19.94 5.49
C ALA A 323 11.69 -18.50 5.66
N GLN A 324 10.78 -17.58 5.87
CA GLN A 324 11.08 -16.19 6.08
C GLN A 324 10.17 -15.63 7.16
N SER A 325 10.70 -14.83 8.05
CA SER A 325 9.89 -14.07 9.00
C SER A 325 10.37 -12.62 9.08
N MET A 326 9.40 -11.73 9.22
CA MET A 326 9.58 -10.31 9.50
C MET A 326 8.81 -9.97 10.77
N ALA A 327 9.49 -9.51 11.81
CA ALA A 327 8.85 -9.03 13.03
C ALA A 327 9.22 -7.57 13.26
N PHE A 328 8.25 -6.77 13.67
CA PHE A 328 8.47 -5.36 13.94
C PHE A 328 7.81 -4.89 15.22
N LYS A 329 8.38 -3.85 15.81
CA LYS A 329 7.77 -3.06 16.88
C LYS A 329 7.61 -1.63 16.38
N ALA A 330 6.45 -1.04 16.65
CA ALA A 330 6.15 0.32 16.26
C ALA A 330 5.33 1.02 17.36
N GLY A 331 5.45 2.34 17.45
CA GLY A 331 4.73 3.14 18.42
C GLY A 331 4.16 4.41 17.80
N PHE A 332 2.90 4.74 18.17
CA PHE A 332 2.25 5.95 17.72
C PHE A 332 1.30 6.48 18.80
N PHE A 333 1.48 7.73 19.23
CA PHE A 333 0.69 8.37 20.30
C PHE A 333 0.54 7.53 21.59
N GLY A 334 1.62 6.81 21.98
CA GLY A 334 1.63 5.98 23.19
C GLY A 334 0.87 4.66 23.03
N ILE A 335 0.56 4.25 21.82
CA ILE A 335 0.06 2.91 21.47
C ILE A 335 1.21 2.13 20.85
N ASN A 336 1.52 0.97 21.40
CA ASN A 336 2.58 0.11 20.91
C ASN A 336 1.97 -1.06 20.11
N PHE A 337 2.56 -1.31 18.95
CA PHE A 337 2.18 -2.37 18.04
C PHE A 337 3.34 -3.35 17.89
N GLU A 338 3.03 -4.62 17.85
CA GLU A 338 3.97 -5.68 17.45
C GLU A 338 3.36 -6.46 16.30
N GLY A 339 4.10 -6.59 15.21
CA GLY A 339 3.67 -7.37 14.04
C GLY A 339 4.65 -8.47 13.74
N SER A 340 4.12 -9.59 13.23
CA SER A 340 4.92 -10.70 12.72
C SER A 340 4.28 -11.24 11.44
N PHE A 341 5.10 -11.36 10.41
CA PHE A 341 4.72 -11.96 9.13
C PHE A 341 5.66 -13.12 8.86
N ILE A 342 5.10 -14.28 8.50
CA ILE A 342 5.84 -15.50 8.22
C ILE A 342 5.45 -15.98 6.82
N GLY A 343 6.44 -16.36 6.02
CA GLY A 343 6.28 -17.04 4.74
C GLY A 343 7.02 -18.37 4.75
N MET A 344 6.38 -19.41 4.27
CA MET A 344 6.99 -20.75 4.09
C MET A 344 6.82 -21.18 2.66
N TYR A 345 7.89 -21.68 2.07
CA TYR A 345 7.95 -22.06 0.67
C TYR A 345 8.09 -23.57 0.54
N ASN A 346 7.26 -24.18 -0.28
CA ASN A 346 7.21 -25.61 -0.53
C ASN A 346 7.13 -25.92 -2.02
N ASP A 347 7.39 -27.15 -2.40
CA ASP A 347 7.15 -27.69 -3.74
C ASP A 347 7.75 -26.84 -4.86
N TYR A 348 9.06 -26.56 -4.77
CA TYR A 348 9.79 -25.87 -5.82
C TYR A 348 9.84 -26.70 -7.11
N GLN A 349 9.43 -26.10 -8.21
CA GLN A 349 9.44 -26.68 -9.54
C GLN A 349 10.28 -25.81 -10.46
N LEU A 350 11.30 -26.40 -11.07
CA LEU A 350 12.10 -25.72 -12.09
C LEU A 350 11.28 -25.56 -13.36
N LEU A 351 11.26 -24.36 -13.90
CA LEU A 351 10.61 -24.06 -15.17
C LEU A 351 11.63 -24.06 -16.31
N PRO A 352 11.20 -24.32 -17.55
CA PRO A 352 12.08 -24.23 -18.72
C PRO A 352 12.74 -22.86 -18.84
N LYS A 353 13.97 -22.81 -19.39
CA LYS A 353 14.72 -21.55 -19.57
C LYS A 353 14.05 -20.58 -20.54
N ASP A 354 13.22 -21.07 -21.45
CA ASP A 354 12.42 -20.32 -22.39
C ASP A 354 11.00 -20.00 -21.89
N ALA A 355 10.69 -20.36 -20.64
CA ALA A 355 9.40 -20.04 -20.04
C ALA A 355 9.13 -18.52 -20.07
N VAL A 356 7.91 -18.16 -20.40
CA VAL A 356 7.44 -16.77 -20.44
C VAL A 356 6.35 -16.58 -19.41
N MET A 357 6.42 -15.49 -18.65
CA MET A 357 5.39 -15.15 -17.68
C MET A 357 4.07 -14.86 -18.41
N PRO A 358 3.02 -15.66 -18.19
CA PRO A 358 1.70 -15.33 -18.72
C PRO A 358 1.18 -14.09 -17.98
N ASP A 359 0.64 -13.14 -18.73
CA ASP A 359 0.12 -11.88 -18.17
C ASP A 359 1.12 -11.15 -17.25
N LYS A 360 2.18 -10.61 -17.85
CA LYS A 360 3.22 -9.81 -17.15
C LYS A 360 2.68 -8.58 -16.42
N LYS A 361 1.44 -8.16 -16.70
CA LYS A 361 0.82 -6.98 -16.08
C LYS A 361 0.23 -7.29 -14.73
N THR A 362 -0.28 -8.51 -14.50
CA THR A 362 -0.86 -8.92 -13.23
C THR A 362 0.22 -9.50 -12.32
N VAL A 363 0.46 -8.85 -11.20
CA VAL A 363 1.47 -9.30 -10.21
C VAL A 363 0.86 -10.12 -9.08
N ILE A 364 -0.39 -9.84 -8.72
CA ILE A 364 -1.16 -10.60 -7.72
C ILE A 364 -2.55 -10.86 -8.30
N GLU A 365 -2.98 -12.11 -8.22
CA GLU A 365 -4.31 -12.54 -8.67
C GLU A 365 -4.92 -13.46 -7.64
N PHE A 366 -6.15 -13.18 -7.23
CA PHE A 366 -6.91 -14.06 -6.34
C PHE A 366 -7.76 -15.03 -7.13
N ASP A 367 -7.77 -16.30 -6.73
CA ASP A 367 -8.80 -17.23 -7.14
C ASP A 367 -10.18 -16.71 -6.69
N LYS A 368 -11.20 -16.90 -7.51
CA LYS A 368 -12.58 -16.44 -7.22
C LYS A 368 -13.16 -17.00 -5.92
N LEU A 369 -12.70 -18.16 -5.49
CA LEU A 369 -13.11 -18.83 -4.27
C LEU A 369 -12.04 -18.79 -3.17
N ALA A 370 -11.01 -17.98 -3.32
CA ALA A 370 -9.90 -17.92 -2.36
C ALA A 370 -10.37 -17.65 -0.93
N GLY A 371 -11.28 -16.70 -0.73
CA GLY A 371 -11.79 -16.32 0.60
C GLY A 371 -12.91 -17.23 1.14
N LYS A 372 -13.29 -18.30 0.43
CA LYS A 372 -14.44 -19.15 0.80
C LYS A 372 -14.06 -20.57 1.24
N LYS A 373 -12.83 -20.79 1.64
CA LYS A 373 -12.35 -22.11 2.09
C LYS A 373 -12.85 -22.43 3.51
N SER A 374 -13.18 -23.70 3.76
CA SER A 374 -13.70 -24.16 5.06
C SER A 374 -12.60 -24.22 6.13
N ASN A 375 -13.02 -24.34 7.40
CA ASN A 375 -12.08 -24.51 8.52
C ASN A 375 -11.25 -25.79 8.39
N GLU A 376 -11.89 -26.89 7.97
CA GLU A 376 -11.24 -28.21 7.76
C GLU A 376 -10.14 -28.10 6.68
N TYR A 377 -10.37 -27.33 5.63
CA TYR A 377 -9.38 -27.04 4.61
C TYR A 377 -8.16 -26.35 5.22
N TRP A 378 -8.36 -25.30 6.02
CA TRP A 378 -7.27 -24.58 6.67
C TRP A 378 -6.54 -25.45 7.69
N ASP A 379 -7.26 -26.27 8.48
CA ASP A 379 -6.64 -27.15 9.48
C ASP A 379 -5.78 -28.24 8.85
N SER A 380 -6.14 -28.71 7.65
CA SER A 380 -5.35 -29.71 6.92
C SER A 380 -4.09 -29.11 6.24
N LEU A 381 -4.07 -27.83 5.99
CA LEU A 381 -3.05 -27.21 5.13
C LEU A 381 -2.06 -26.34 5.90
N ARG A 382 -2.41 -25.88 7.10
CA ARG A 382 -1.55 -24.99 7.90
C ARG A 382 -0.22 -25.65 8.26
N PRO A 383 0.91 -25.09 7.80
CA PRO A 383 2.22 -25.54 8.27
C PRO A 383 2.54 -25.00 9.68
N ILE A 384 1.78 -24.01 10.18
CA ILE A 384 1.94 -23.39 11.48
C ILE A 384 0.59 -23.43 12.21
N SER A 385 0.53 -24.17 13.31
CA SER A 385 -0.68 -24.29 14.13
C SER A 385 -1.07 -22.92 14.71
N LEU A 386 -2.37 -22.65 14.78
CA LEU A 386 -2.87 -21.48 15.48
C LEU A 386 -2.64 -21.62 16.98
N THR A 387 -2.35 -20.51 17.63
CA THR A 387 -2.43 -20.41 19.09
C THR A 387 -3.90 -20.37 19.54
N ASN A 388 -4.17 -20.65 20.80
CA ASN A 388 -5.55 -20.56 21.34
C ASN A 388 -6.16 -19.16 21.15
N GLY A 389 -5.34 -18.11 21.30
CA GLY A 389 -5.79 -16.73 21.10
C GLY A 389 -6.18 -16.46 19.64
N GLU A 390 -5.40 -16.93 18.68
CA GLU A 390 -5.69 -16.80 17.25
C GLU A 390 -6.95 -17.59 16.84
N LEU A 391 -7.12 -18.80 17.38
CA LEU A 391 -8.32 -19.59 17.12
C LEU A 391 -9.58 -18.89 17.65
N LEU A 392 -9.53 -18.37 18.87
CA LEU A 392 -10.63 -17.60 19.47
C LEU A 392 -10.90 -16.31 18.67
N ASP A 393 -9.87 -15.66 18.13
CA ASP A 393 -10.02 -14.46 17.31
C ASP A 393 -10.81 -14.76 16.04
N TYR A 394 -10.45 -15.81 15.30
CA TYR A 394 -11.23 -16.25 14.15
C TYR A 394 -12.69 -16.54 14.51
N GLN A 395 -12.92 -17.37 15.54
CA GLN A 395 -14.28 -17.76 15.93
C GLN A 395 -15.15 -16.55 16.29
N LYS A 396 -14.65 -15.63 17.11
CA LYS A 396 -15.40 -14.47 17.56
C LYS A 396 -15.59 -13.42 16.49
N ARG A 397 -14.52 -13.06 15.78
CA ARG A 397 -14.59 -11.99 14.78
C ARG A 397 -15.35 -12.40 13.52
N ASP A 398 -15.21 -13.63 13.05
CA ASP A 398 -15.93 -14.10 11.88
C ASP A 398 -17.46 -14.15 12.18
N SER A 399 -17.84 -14.64 13.37
CA SER A 399 -19.24 -14.61 13.82
C SER A 399 -19.77 -13.18 13.95
N LEU A 400 -18.95 -12.29 14.47
CA LEU A 400 -19.32 -10.88 14.64
C LEU A 400 -19.43 -10.15 13.31
N ALA A 401 -18.54 -10.41 12.34
CA ALA A 401 -18.57 -9.78 11.04
C ALA A 401 -19.92 -10.00 10.31
N ILE A 402 -20.47 -11.20 10.42
CA ILE A 402 -21.81 -11.50 9.87
C ILE A 402 -22.89 -10.62 10.53
N ILE A 403 -22.81 -10.41 11.86
CA ILE A 403 -23.75 -9.56 12.58
C ILE A 403 -23.57 -8.09 12.17
N LEU A 404 -22.33 -7.61 12.09
CA LEU A 404 -22.00 -6.23 11.75
C LEU A 404 -22.42 -5.84 10.33
N GLU A 405 -22.45 -6.79 9.39
CA GLU A 405 -22.93 -6.57 8.02
C GLU A 405 -24.45 -6.77 7.88
N SER A 406 -25.12 -7.26 8.92
CA SER A 406 -26.55 -7.49 8.88
C SER A 406 -27.35 -6.19 8.81
N LYS A 407 -28.47 -6.21 8.07
CA LYS A 407 -29.36 -5.06 7.94
C LYS A 407 -29.84 -4.50 9.29
N PRO A 408 -30.29 -5.32 10.28
CA PRO A 408 -30.74 -4.81 11.58
C PRO A 408 -29.65 -4.03 12.32
N TYR A 409 -28.40 -4.51 12.27
CA TYR A 409 -27.27 -3.84 12.91
C TYR A 409 -26.95 -2.51 12.20
N LEU A 410 -26.82 -2.53 10.85
CA LEU A 410 -26.54 -1.35 10.06
C LEU A 410 -27.62 -0.28 10.24
N ASP A 411 -28.91 -0.67 10.23
CA ASP A 411 -30.01 0.26 10.51
C ASP A 411 -29.95 0.84 11.94
N SER A 412 -29.45 0.05 12.91
CA SER A 412 -29.29 0.50 14.31
C SER A 412 -28.20 1.57 14.44
N ILE A 413 -27.01 1.33 13.86
CA ILE A 413 -25.91 2.32 13.89
C ILE A 413 -26.26 3.56 13.10
N ASP A 414 -26.95 3.43 11.97
CA ASP A 414 -27.39 4.55 11.15
C ASP A 414 -28.42 5.40 11.90
N ARG A 415 -29.35 4.79 12.64
CA ARG A 415 -30.32 5.51 13.49
C ARG A 415 -29.61 6.40 14.52
N ILE A 416 -28.51 5.91 15.11
CA ILE A 416 -27.72 6.69 16.09
C ILE A 416 -26.93 7.80 15.37
N ALA A 417 -26.27 7.46 14.26
CA ALA A 417 -25.43 8.39 13.52
C ALA A 417 -26.23 9.52 12.85
N ASN A 418 -27.44 9.20 12.36
CA ASN A 418 -28.33 10.14 11.69
C ASN A 418 -29.14 11.03 12.65
N LYS A 419 -29.02 10.84 13.99
CA LYS A 419 -29.65 11.79 14.92
C LYS A 419 -29.02 13.15 14.77
N PHE A 420 -29.83 14.14 14.41
CA PHE A 420 -29.41 15.52 14.34
C PHE A 420 -29.03 16.04 15.74
N LYS A 421 -27.87 16.66 15.86
CA LYS A 421 -27.36 17.31 17.08
C LYS A 421 -27.02 18.75 16.73
N PHE A 422 -27.03 19.67 17.70
CA PHE A 422 -26.71 21.07 17.46
C PHE A 422 -25.36 21.29 16.71
N LYS A 423 -24.35 20.51 17.02
CA LYS A 423 -23.06 20.54 16.29
C LYS A 423 -23.16 20.21 14.82
N ASN A 424 -24.26 19.58 14.37
CA ASN A 424 -24.49 19.21 12.98
C ASN A 424 -24.87 20.42 12.11
N ILE A 425 -25.10 21.60 12.70
CA ILE A 425 -25.18 22.89 11.97
C ILE A 425 -23.88 23.18 11.23
N LEU A 426 -22.73 22.66 11.73
CA LEU A 426 -21.42 22.79 11.10
C LEU A 426 -21.18 21.83 9.94
N GLY A 427 -22.06 20.88 9.75
CA GLY A 427 -22.03 19.85 8.73
C GLY A 427 -22.80 18.62 9.18
N TYR A 428 -23.67 18.13 8.34
CA TYR A 428 -24.52 16.98 8.61
C TYR A 428 -24.51 16.02 7.43
N THR A 429 -24.37 14.73 7.71
CA THR A 429 -24.47 13.68 6.68
C THR A 429 -25.43 12.59 7.17
N PHE A 430 -26.54 12.47 6.48
CA PHE A 430 -27.42 11.32 6.58
C PHE A 430 -26.80 10.15 5.78
N ARG A 431 -26.76 8.96 6.37
CA ARG A 431 -26.27 7.76 5.71
C ARG A 431 -27.29 6.61 5.82
N ASN A 432 -27.27 5.75 4.81
CA ASN A 432 -27.88 4.43 4.84
C ASN A 432 -26.81 3.41 4.44
N SER A 433 -26.21 2.79 5.46
CA SER A 433 -25.08 1.87 5.29
C SER A 433 -25.48 0.59 4.56
N TYR A 434 -26.67 0.06 4.82
CA TYR A 434 -27.17 -1.13 4.13
C TYR A 434 -27.42 -0.91 2.64
N ARG A 435 -27.90 0.27 2.25
CA ARG A 435 -28.13 0.64 0.84
C ARG A 435 -26.94 1.37 0.21
N ASN A 436 -25.85 1.56 0.94
CA ASN A 436 -24.61 2.24 0.49
C ASN A 436 -24.84 3.62 -0.15
N TYR A 437 -25.65 4.48 0.49
CA TYR A 437 -25.78 5.87 0.08
C TYR A 437 -25.69 6.84 1.24
N SER A 438 -25.29 8.06 0.93
CA SER A 438 -25.29 9.18 1.87
C SER A 438 -25.73 10.49 1.20
N ILE A 439 -26.33 11.36 2.00
CA ILE A 439 -26.71 12.73 1.63
C ILE A 439 -26.16 13.66 2.71
N GLY A 440 -25.38 14.66 2.34
CA GLY A 440 -24.73 15.51 3.32
C GLY A 440 -24.70 16.98 2.93
N LEU A 441 -24.77 17.83 3.96
CA LEU A 441 -24.38 19.22 3.93
C LEU A 441 -23.01 19.31 4.59
N THR A 442 -21.98 19.69 3.83
CA THR A 442 -20.60 19.68 4.30
C THR A 442 -20.02 21.09 4.31
N ASN A 443 -18.98 21.30 5.11
CA ASN A 443 -18.18 22.52 5.13
C ASN A 443 -18.93 23.83 5.47
N THR A 444 -19.98 23.79 6.26
CA THR A 444 -20.79 25.01 6.49
C THR A 444 -20.03 26.18 7.09
N LEU A 445 -19.16 25.98 8.10
CA LEU A 445 -18.32 27.07 8.62
C LEU A 445 -17.10 27.35 7.74
N ALA A 446 -16.45 26.29 7.24
CA ALA A 446 -15.31 26.45 6.34
C ALA A 446 -15.71 27.03 4.97
N SER A 447 -17.02 27.12 4.69
CA SER A 447 -17.56 27.74 3.48
C SER A 447 -17.78 29.25 3.61
N ILE A 448 -17.53 29.84 4.77
CA ILE A 448 -17.56 31.31 4.93
C ILE A 448 -16.20 31.85 4.53
N MET A 449 -16.16 32.53 3.41
CA MET A 449 -14.95 33.10 2.82
C MET A 449 -15.11 34.58 2.54
N PHE A 450 -14.03 35.24 2.14
CA PHE A 450 -14.04 36.64 1.79
C PHE A 450 -13.20 36.89 0.53
N ASN A 451 -13.75 37.61 -0.43
CA ASN A 451 -13.03 38.26 -1.53
C ASN A 451 -13.63 39.66 -1.84
N THR A 452 -12.93 40.43 -2.63
CA THR A 452 -13.34 41.84 -2.90
C THR A 452 -14.57 41.96 -3.81
N VAL A 453 -14.91 40.90 -4.56
CA VAL A 453 -16.07 40.84 -5.45
C VAL A 453 -17.35 40.52 -4.69
N GLN A 454 -17.34 39.41 -3.95
CA GLN A 454 -18.51 38.89 -3.26
C GLN A 454 -18.68 39.49 -1.84
N GLY A 455 -17.60 40.09 -1.29
CA GLY A 455 -17.51 40.40 0.13
C GLY A 455 -17.35 39.12 0.95
N PHE A 456 -18.02 39.04 2.09
CA PHE A 456 -18.26 37.75 2.72
C PHE A 456 -19.19 36.93 1.83
N TYR A 457 -18.88 35.65 1.66
CA TYR A 457 -19.74 34.75 0.92
C TYR A 457 -19.82 33.41 1.58
N LEU A 458 -20.93 32.70 1.41
CA LEU A 458 -21.23 31.40 1.96
C LEU A 458 -21.42 30.45 0.78
N HIS A 459 -20.70 29.27 0.79
CA HIS A 459 -20.76 28.28 -0.27
C HIS A 459 -20.73 26.83 0.27
N PRO A 460 -21.80 26.38 0.97
CA PRO A 460 -21.88 25.03 1.49
C PRO A 460 -22.03 23.99 0.36
N ASP A 461 -21.48 22.80 0.58
CA ASP A 461 -21.62 21.68 -0.36
C ASP A 461 -22.78 20.77 0.04
N LEU A 462 -23.71 20.54 -0.88
CA LEU A 462 -24.72 19.49 -0.82
C LEU A 462 -24.20 18.31 -1.63
N VAL A 463 -24.00 17.17 -0.97
CA VAL A 463 -23.37 16.00 -1.59
C VAL A 463 -24.27 14.78 -1.45
N TYR A 464 -24.53 14.10 -2.56
CA TYR A 464 -25.14 12.78 -2.59
C TYR A 464 -24.14 11.77 -3.17
N GLN A 465 -23.97 10.64 -2.48
CA GLN A 465 -23.13 9.54 -2.94
C GLN A 465 -23.90 8.23 -2.87
N LYS A 466 -23.78 7.42 -3.90
CA LYS A 466 -24.35 6.07 -3.97
C LYS A 466 -23.31 5.12 -4.56
N ARG A 467 -23.13 3.93 -3.93
CA ARG A 467 -22.29 2.85 -4.44
C ARG A 467 -23.13 1.61 -4.69
N TRP A 468 -22.87 0.93 -5.82
CA TRP A 468 -23.44 -0.37 -6.17
C TRP A 468 -22.29 -1.38 -6.22
N GLU A 469 -22.04 -2.06 -5.12
CA GLU A 469 -20.90 -2.99 -4.99
C GLU A 469 -20.92 -4.07 -6.06
N LYS A 470 -22.08 -4.69 -6.32
CA LYS A 470 -22.25 -5.72 -7.33
C LYS A 470 -21.81 -5.31 -8.74
N TYR A 471 -21.93 -4.02 -9.08
CA TYR A 471 -21.61 -3.49 -10.41
C TYR A 471 -20.34 -2.63 -10.41
N HIS A 472 -19.69 -2.48 -9.25
CA HIS A 472 -18.53 -1.58 -9.05
C HIS A 472 -18.78 -0.13 -9.47
N ASP A 473 -20.04 0.29 -9.44
CA ASP A 473 -20.47 1.63 -9.85
C ASP A 473 -20.59 2.58 -8.67
N GLN A 474 -20.30 3.83 -8.93
CA GLN A 474 -20.48 4.92 -7.99
C GLN A 474 -21.09 6.13 -8.69
N LEU A 475 -22.18 6.66 -8.12
CA LEU A 475 -22.73 7.96 -8.47
C LEU A 475 -22.35 8.98 -7.38
N TYR A 476 -21.83 10.11 -7.81
CA TYR A 476 -21.53 11.27 -6.98
C TYR A 476 -22.24 12.47 -7.56
N LEU A 477 -23.08 13.12 -6.76
CA LEU A 477 -23.74 14.38 -7.11
C LEU A 477 -23.32 15.42 -6.08
N LYS A 478 -22.92 16.59 -6.57
CA LYS A 478 -22.56 17.74 -5.74
C LYS A 478 -23.27 18.97 -6.26
N LEU A 479 -23.85 19.74 -5.35
CA LEU A 479 -24.38 21.10 -5.60
C LEU A 479 -23.80 22.04 -4.56
N THR A 480 -23.18 23.12 -5.02
CA THR A 480 -22.60 24.13 -4.16
C THR A 480 -23.32 25.46 -4.46
N PRO A 481 -24.41 25.81 -3.77
CA PRO A 481 -24.96 27.16 -3.81
C PRO A 481 -23.98 28.14 -3.16
N SER A 482 -23.85 29.33 -3.69
CA SER A 482 -22.98 30.39 -3.16
C SER A 482 -23.69 31.71 -3.14
N TYR A 483 -23.67 32.38 -2.00
CA TYR A 483 -24.27 33.74 -1.86
C TYR A 483 -23.21 34.72 -1.39
N GLY A 484 -22.96 35.74 -2.22
CA GLY A 484 -22.07 36.85 -1.93
C GLY A 484 -22.86 38.05 -1.35
N PHE A 485 -22.57 38.40 -0.09
CA PHE A 485 -23.34 39.45 0.62
C PHE A 485 -23.14 40.87 0.06
N SER A 486 -21.91 41.19 -0.42
CA SER A 486 -21.67 42.52 -1.01
C SER A 486 -22.07 42.61 -2.48
N GLU A 487 -22.05 41.47 -3.17
CA GLU A 487 -22.53 41.36 -4.56
C GLU A 487 -24.05 41.25 -4.64
N ASN A 488 -24.68 40.77 -3.57
CA ASN A 488 -26.12 40.48 -3.48
C ASN A 488 -26.59 39.52 -4.60
N LYS A 489 -25.82 38.47 -4.88
CA LYS A 489 -26.12 37.47 -5.92
C LYS A 489 -26.03 36.05 -5.41
N LEU A 490 -27.02 35.25 -5.83
CA LEU A 490 -26.96 33.78 -5.69
C LEU A 490 -26.27 33.18 -6.92
N ARG A 491 -25.29 32.34 -6.66
CA ARG A 491 -24.52 31.59 -7.63
C ARG A 491 -24.59 30.11 -7.32
N TYR A 492 -24.11 29.26 -8.22
CA TYR A 492 -24.04 27.83 -7.97
C TYR A 492 -22.94 27.17 -8.80
N SER A 493 -22.45 26.02 -8.33
CA SER A 493 -21.81 25.01 -9.16
C SER A 493 -22.42 23.65 -8.89
N SER A 494 -22.45 22.79 -9.89
CA SER A 494 -22.99 21.45 -9.80
C SER A 494 -22.08 20.47 -10.53
N GLU A 495 -21.98 19.27 -9.96
CA GLU A 495 -21.23 18.15 -10.54
C GLU A 495 -22.06 16.86 -10.39
N ALA A 496 -22.17 16.11 -11.49
CA ALA A 496 -22.70 14.75 -11.50
C ALA A 496 -21.64 13.83 -12.11
N THR A 497 -21.10 12.93 -11.30
CA THR A 497 -20.05 12.01 -11.72
C THR A 497 -20.51 10.57 -11.55
N TRP A 498 -20.47 9.81 -12.63
CA TRP A 498 -20.63 8.37 -12.63
C TRP A 498 -19.29 7.71 -12.90
N ARG A 499 -18.90 6.80 -12.04
CA ARG A 499 -17.64 6.07 -12.13
C ARG A 499 -17.89 4.56 -12.07
N HIS A 500 -17.29 3.84 -13.00
CA HIS A 500 -17.20 2.38 -12.99
C HIS A 500 -15.78 1.96 -12.62
N ARG A 501 -15.64 1.07 -11.63
CA ARG A 501 -14.34 0.56 -11.15
C ARG A 501 -14.16 -0.88 -11.61
N SER A 502 -13.37 -1.07 -12.66
CA SER A 502 -12.93 -2.37 -13.17
C SER A 502 -11.55 -2.20 -13.81
N ALA A 503 -10.99 -3.26 -14.39
CA ALA A 503 -9.74 -3.18 -15.18
C ALA A 503 -9.83 -2.09 -16.25
N ASN A 504 -10.99 -1.99 -16.90
CA ASN A 504 -11.30 -0.96 -17.88
C ASN A 504 -12.16 0.13 -17.22
N SER A 505 -11.64 0.73 -16.15
CA SER A 505 -12.35 1.76 -15.40
C SER A 505 -12.67 2.96 -16.29
N TRP A 506 -13.88 3.52 -16.10
CA TRP A 506 -14.28 4.73 -16.77
C TRP A 506 -14.99 5.70 -15.82
N ARG A 507 -14.97 6.96 -16.18
CA ARG A 507 -15.65 8.02 -15.45
C ARG A 507 -16.27 8.98 -16.46
N VAL A 508 -17.52 9.32 -16.23
CA VAL A 508 -18.21 10.42 -16.94
C VAL A 508 -18.65 11.44 -15.90
N SER A 509 -18.34 12.72 -16.16
CA SER A 509 -18.69 13.81 -15.27
C SER A 509 -19.37 14.92 -16.07
N PHE A 510 -20.52 15.34 -15.61
CA PHE A 510 -21.21 16.54 -16.08
C PHE A 510 -21.05 17.63 -15.02
N LYS A 511 -20.65 18.83 -15.45
CA LYS A 511 -20.48 19.98 -14.56
C LYS A 511 -21.18 21.20 -15.16
N SER A 512 -21.83 21.98 -14.32
CA SER A 512 -22.36 23.28 -14.72
C SER A 512 -22.30 24.25 -13.56
N GLY A 513 -22.18 25.54 -13.88
CA GLY A 513 -22.07 26.53 -12.83
C GLY A 513 -22.21 27.96 -13.34
N ASN A 514 -22.43 28.85 -12.37
CA ASN A 514 -22.27 30.27 -12.48
C ASN A 514 -21.54 30.72 -11.22
N GLU A 515 -20.22 30.83 -11.30
CA GLU A 515 -19.34 31.03 -10.15
C GLU A 515 -18.31 32.13 -10.39
N VAL A 516 -17.69 32.59 -9.31
CA VAL A 516 -16.57 33.53 -9.35
C VAL A 516 -15.29 32.77 -9.42
N ASP A 517 -14.62 32.84 -10.57
CA ASP A 517 -13.42 32.04 -10.87
C ASP A 517 -12.18 32.94 -10.96
N ASN A 518 -10.98 32.35 -10.78
CA ASN A 518 -9.74 33.10 -10.82
C ASN A 518 -9.18 33.15 -12.26
N TYR A 519 -8.66 34.32 -12.71
CA TYR A 519 -7.98 34.43 -14.01
C TYR A 519 -6.80 33.47 -14.14
N ASN A 520 -6.02 33.21 -13.07
CA ASN A 520 -5.00 32.21 -13.08
C ASN A 520 -5.59 30.83 -12.68
N THR A 521 -5.71 29.95 -13.67
CA THR A 521 -6.29 28.61 -13.51
C THR A 521 -5.47 27.67 -12.63
N LEU A 522 -4.24 28.04 -12.23
CA LEU A 522 -3.41 27.27 -11.29
C LEU A 522 -3.73 27.59 -9.83
N GLU A 523 -4.67 28.50 -9.56
CA GLU A 523 -5.09 28.93 -8.22
C GLU A 523 -3.89 29.17 -7.26
N PRO A 524 -3.02 30.11 -7.56
CA PRO A 524 -1.75 30.29 -6.85
C PRO A 524 -1.91 30.70 -5.38
N ILE A 525 -3.11 31.11 -4.98
CA ILE A 525 -3.47 31.43 -3.60
C ILE A 525 -4.80 30.79 -3.22
N ARG A 526 -4.83 30.12 -2.09
CA ARG A 526 -6.07 29.52 -1.57
C ARG A 526 -7.07 30.61 -1.16
N PRO A 527 -8.39 30.40 -1.37
CA PRO A 527 -9.42 31.37 -1.01
C PRO A 527 -9.35 31.89 0.43
N LEU A 528 -9.07 30.99 1.40
CA LEU A 528 -8.89 31.35 2.81
C LEU A 528 -7.69 32.30 3.01
N ALA A 529 -6.54 32.01 2.39
CA ALA A 529 -5.35 32.84 2.50
C ALA A 529 -5.56 34.21 1.82
N ASN A 530 -6.23 34.25 0.66
CA ASN A 530 -6.57 35.47 -0.01
C ASN A 530 -7.54 36.28 0.83
N GLY A 531 -8.56 35.68 1.44
CA GLY A 531 -9.49 36.35 2.36
C GLY A 531 -8.78 36.95 3.57
N PHE A 532 -7.83 36.20 4.17
CA PHE A 532 -7.03 36.73 5.28
C PHE A 532 -6.18 37.95 4.86
N THR A 533 -5.48 37.89 3.71
CA THR A 533 -4.67 39.02 3.23
C THR A 533 -5.56 40.25 2.88
N ASN A 534 -6.74 40.01 2.36
CA ASN A 534 -7.72 41.07 2.10
C ASN A 534 -8.16 41.77 3.40
N LEU A 535 -8.62 40.98 4.39
CA LEU A 535 -9.24 41.52 5.61
C LEU A 535 -8.23 42.18 6.54
N PHE A 536 -7.00 41.71 6.62
CA PHE A 536 -6.01 42.22 7.58
C PHE A 536 -4.94 43.13 6.97
N TYR A 537 -4.58 42.91 5.68
CA TYR A 537 -3.50 43.65 5.03
C TYR A 537 -3.98 44.53 3.87
N LYS A 538 -5.26 44.50 3.53
CA LYS A 538 -5.86 45.22 2.38
C LYS A 538 -5.12 44.91 1.06
N LYS A 539 -4.63 43.67 0.95
CA LYS A 539 -3.92 43.15 -0.22
C LYS A 539 -4.72 42.03 -0.83
N THR A 540 -5.16 42.19 -2.08
CA THR A 540 -5.81 41.13 -2.84
C THR A 540 -4.84 40.54 -3.83
N HIS A 541 -4.69 39.24 -3.76
CA HIS A 541 -3.83 38.47 -4.66
C HIS A 541 -4.63 37.68 -5.71
N GLY A 542 -5.89 37.36 -5.43
CA GLY A 542 -6.82 36.78 -6.40
C GLY A 542 -7.41 37.88 -7.29
N ARG A 543 -7.56 37.60 -8.58
CA ARG A 543 -8.28 38.37 -9.57
C ARG A 543 -9.34 37.48 -10.17
N PHE A 544 -10.58 37.97 -10.23
CA PHE A 544 -11.75 37.13 -10.44
C PHE A 544 -12.58 37.61 -11.61
N TYR A 545 -13.16 36.66 -12.32
CA TYR A 545 -14.17 36.88 -13.35
C TYR A 545 -15.41 36.01 -13.07
N ASN A 546 -16.52 36.35 -13.65
CA ASN A 546 -17.71 35.51 -13.64
C ASN A 546 -17.59 34.41 -14.68
N ASN A 547 -17.79 33.18 -14.28
CA ASN A 547 -17.75 32.02 -15.17
C ASN A 547 -19.08 31.28 -15.15
N LYS A 548 -19.83 31.38 -16.26
CA LYS A 548 -21.00 30.53 -16.50
C LYS A 548 -20.57 29.43 -17.45
N TYR A 549 -20.73 28.19 -17.04
CA TYR A 549 -20.23 27.09 -17.84
C TYR A 549 -21.10 25.84 -17.79
N VAL A 550 -20.96 25.03 -18.85
CA VAL A 550 -21.42 23.64 -18.93
C VAL A 550 -20.27 22.82 -19.49
N SER A 551 -19.97 21.68 -18.87
CA SER A 551 -18.86 20.81 -19.23
C SER A 551 -19.25 19.35 -19.15
N LEU A 552 -18.82 18.56 -20.13
CA LEU A 552 -18.91 17.10 -20.13
C LEU A 552 -17.50 16.53 -20.24
N GLU A 553 -17.14 15.68 -19.27
CA GLU A 553 -15.85 15.00 -19.19
C GLU A 553 -16.03 13.50 -19.26
N GLY A 554 -15.22 12.81 -20.07
CA GLY A 554 -15.10 11.37 -20.12
C GLY A 554 -13.64 10.97 -19.92
N VAL A 555 -13.38 9.96 -19.08
CA VAL A 555 -12.05 9.36 -18.88
C VAL A 555 -12.20 7.85 -18.97
N TYR A 556 -11.32 7.19 -19.70
CA TYR A 556 -11.30 5.75 -19.89
C TYR A 556 -9.89 5.19 -19.69
N SER A 557 -9.78 4.07 -18.99
CA SER A 557 -8.54 3.35 -18.78
C SER A 557 -8.32 2.36 -19.94
N LEU A 558 -7.41 2.71 -20.86
CA LEU A 558 -7.09 1.90 -22.05
C LEU A 558 -6.25 0.68 -21.70
N ALA A 559 -5.36 0.84 -20.74
CA ALA A 559 -4.48 -0.22 -20.23
C ALA A 559 -3.96 0.19 -18.83
N PRO A 560 -3.33 -0.73 -18.08
CA PRO A 560 -2.65 -0.36 -16.84
C PRO A 560 -1.67 0.79 -17.05
N GLY A 561 -1.88 1.86 -16.30
CA GLY A 561 -1.07 3.08 -16.43
C GLY A 561 -1.34 3.93 -17.66
N LEU A 562 -2.25 3.56 -18.56
CA LEU A 562 -2.61 4.36 -19.73
C LEU A 562 -4.08 4.76 -19.67
N THR A 563 -4.34 6.06 -19.60
CA THR A 563 -5.70 6.62 -19.61
C THR A 563 -5.85 7.63 -20.72
N ALA A 564 -7.02 7.66 -21.34
CA ALA A 564 -7.43 8.69 -22.28
C ALA A 564 -8.61 9.47 -21.68
N GLY A 565 -8.62 10.78 -21.87
CA GLY A 565 -9.69 11.66 -21.41
C GLY A 565 -10.10 12.68 -22.47
N GLY A 566 -11.37 13.03 -22.47
CA GLY A 566 -11.93 14.09 -23.30
C GLY A 566 -12.80 15.02 -22.45
N ILE A 567 -12.72 16.31 -22.67
CA ILE A 567 -13.57 17.32 -22.03
C ILE A 567 -14.07 18.27 -23.10
N ILE A 568 -15.37 18.52 -23.13
CA ILE A 568 -15.99 19.56 -23.93
C ILE A 568 -16.62 20.56 -22.99
N THR A 569 -16.35 21.85 -23.19
CA THR A 569 -16.84 22.90 -22.31
C THR A 569 -17.33 24.10 -23.13
N ALA A 570 -18.51 24.62 -22.78
CA ALA A 570 -19.00 25.90 -23.19
C ALA A 570 -18.96 26.88 -22.00
N LYS A 571 -18.36 28.05 -22.17
CA LYS A 571 -18.20 29.06 -21.13
C LYS A 571 -18.66 30.41 -21.65
N ASN A 572 -19.34 31.18 -20.77
CA ASN A 572 -19.52 32.61 -20.90
C ASN A 572 -18.82 33.29 -19.72
N ARG A 573 -17.93 34.18 -20.01
CA ARG A 573 -17.04 34.82 -19.04
C ARG A 573 -17.31 36.32 -19.06
N THR A 574 -17.52 36.91 -17.88
CA THR A 574 -17.72 38.37 -17.75
C THR A 574 -16.81 38.92 -16.66
N THR A 575 -16.26 40.10 -16.91
CA THR A 575 -15.42 40.80 -15.96
C THR A 575 -16.23 41.18 -14.72
N LEU A 576 -15.63 41.11 -13.55
CA LEU A 576 -16.25 41.51 -12.28
C LEU A 576 -15.50 42.67 -11.66
N LEU A 577 -16.26 43.55 -11.01
CA LEU A 577 -15.74 44.68 -10.23
C LEU A 577 -15.71 44.33 -8.75
N ASN A 578 -14.87 45.04 -7.98
CA ASN A 578 -14.95 44.99 -6.53
C ASN A 578 -16.27 45.59 -6.05
N ASN A 579 -17.02 44.87 -5.23
CA ASN A 579 -18.29 45.32 -4.63
C ASN A 579 -18.13 45.67 -3.15
N THR A 580 -16.93 45.54 -2.58
CA THR A 580 -16.67 45.91 -1.19
C THR A 580 -15.26 46.47 -1.02
N ASN A 581 -15.17 47.44 -0.11
CA ASN A 581 -13.92 48.00 0.38
C ASN A 581 -13.69 47.66 1.87
N PHE A 582 -14.44 46.68 2.40
CA PHE A 582 -14.38 46.28 3.81
C PHE A 582 -13.05 45.61 4.15
N SER A 583 -12.45 46.02 5.28
CA SER A 583 -11.33 45.28 5.93
C SER A 583 -11.34 45.61 7.42
N PHE A 584 -10.72 44.71 8.23
CA PHE A 584 -10.57 44.95 9.67
C PHE A 584 -9.51 46.03 9.98
N ARG A 585 -8.50 46.15 9.10
CA ARG A 585 -7.39 47.11 9.23
C ARG A 585 -7.23 47.93 7.96
N LEU A 586 -6.49 49.03 8.06
CA LEU A 586 -6.15 49.90 6.91
C LEU A 586 -7.40 50.41 6.13
N LYS A 587 -8.34 50.95 6.88
CA LYS A 587 -9.64 51.42 6.33
C LYS A 587 -9.48 52.56 5.33
N ASP A 588 -8.41 53.32 5.44
CA ASP A 588 -8.11 54.51 4.62
C ASP A 588 -7.48 54.16 3.25
N ARG A 589 -7.37 52.88 2.94
CA ARG A 589 -6.87 52.42 1.64
C ARG A 589 -7.99 51.76 0.85
N ASP A 590 -7.89 51.83 -0.47
CA ASP A 590 -8.76 51.07 -1.36
C ASP A 590 -8.09 49.77 -1.81
N TYR A 591 -8.92 48.80 -2.15
CA TYR A 591 -8.43 47.63 -2.85
C TYR A 591 -8.02 47.98 -4.28
N LYS A 592 -6.96 47.35 -4.77
CA LYS A 592 -6.64 47.38 -6.21
C LYS A 592 -7.82 46.83 -7.03
N PHE A 593 -7.93 47.28 -8.25
CA PHE A 593 -8.93 46.80 -9.19
C PHE A 593 -8.88 45.27 -9.33
N ASN A 594 -10.03 44.65 -9.61
CA ASN A 594 -10.18 43.21 -9.71
C ASN A 594 -9.82 42.70 -11.11
N TYR A 595 -8.70 43.14 -11.65
CA TYR A 595 -8.06 42.53 -12.83
C TYR A 595 -6.55 42.53 -12.63
N PRO A 596 -5.83 41.67 -13.34
CA PRO A 596 -4.39 41.59 -13.24
C PRO A 596 -3.68 42.86 -13.66
N ASP A 597 -2.70 43.29 -12.83
CA ASP A 597 -1.93 44.53 -13.07
C ASP A 597 -1.07 44.46 -14.35
N GLU A 598 -0.81 43.25 -14.82
CA GLU A 598 -0.01 42.93 -16.00
C GLU A 598 -0.78 43.12 -17.32
N TRP A 599 -2.07 43.36 -17.28
CA TRP A 599 -2.95 43.53 -18.46
C TRP A 599 -3.36 44.99 -18.66
N ASP A 600 -3.35 45.44 -19.90
CA ASP A 600 -3.77 46.80 -20.21
C ASP A 600 -5.29 46.97 -19.96
N ILE A 601 -5.65 47.93 -19.14
CA ILE A 601 -7.03 48.26 -18.76
C ILE A 601 -7.90 48.61 -19.97
N ASN A 602 -7.31 49.15 -21.03
CA ASN A 602 -8.01 49.52 -22.26
C ASN A 602 -8.42 48.31 -23.12
N ASN A 603 -7.84 47.16 -22.83
CA ASN A 603 -8.08 45.89 -23.54
C ASN A 603 -8.90 44.89 -22.70
N ILE A 604 -9.65 45.36 -21.72
CA ILE A 604 -10.48 44.47 -20.89
C ILE A 604 -11.81 44.24 -21.62
N ASP A 605 -11.96 43.03 -22.14
CA ASP A 605 -13.23 42.56 -22.68
C ASP A 605 -14.23 42.34 -21.56
N ASN A 606 -15.36 43.04 -21.62
CA ASN A 606 -16.40 42.89 -20.62
C ASN A 606 -17.07 41.51 -20.65
N GLU A 607 -17.09 40.86 -21.81
CA GLU A 607 -17.70 39.55 -22.01
C GLU A 607 -16.96 38.75 -23.09
N SER A 608 -16.77 37.47 -22.87
CA SER A 608 -16.23 36.55 -23.87
C SER A 608 -16.84 35.15 -23.74
N ASN A 609 -17.07 34.49 -24.88
CA ASN A 609 -17.46 33.09 -24.87
C ASN A 609 -16.25 32.23 -25.22
N ALA A 610 -16.24 30.98 -24.72
CA ALA A 610 -15.22 29.99 -25.07
C ALA A 610 -15.86 28.60 -25.23
N TYR A 611 -15.73 28.04 -26.39
CA TYR A 611 -16.14 26.68 -26.70
C TYR A 611 -14.89 25.85 -26.87
N THR A 612 -14.58 25.00 -25.90
CA THR A 612 -13.29 24.30 -25.86
C THR A 612 -13.46 22.80 -25.85
N SER A 613 -12.57 22.10 -26.55
CA SER A 613 -12.31 20.68 -26.31
C SER A 613 -10.90 20.48 -25.79
N LYS A 614 -10.78 19.55 -24.89
CA LYS A 614 -9.50 19.08 -24.37
C LYS A 614 -9.44 17.56 -24.52
N VAL A 615 -8.38 17.05 -25.16
CA VAL A 615 -8.06 15.62 -25.20
C VAL A 615 -6.78 15.41 -24.44
N SER A 616 -6.72 14.38 -23.61
CA SER A 616 -5.55 14.08 -22.80
C SER A 616 -5.24 12.59 -22.81
N PHE A 617 -3.94 12.27 -22.85
CA PHE A 617 -3.40 10.94 -22.65
C PHE A 617 -2.40 10.99 -21.49
N ASN A 618 -2.61 10.13 -20.52
CA ASN A 618 -1.67 9.96 -19.40
C ASN A 618 -1.13 8.54 -19.44
N TRP A 619 0.19 8.41 -19.49
CA TRP A 619 0.85 7.13 -19.57
C TRP A 619 1.98 7.02 -18.53
N GLN A 620 1.87 6.05 -17.67
CA GLN A 620 2.94 5.64 -16.76
C GLN A 620 3.35 4.20 -17.13
N PRO A 621 4.51 4.02 -17.79
CA PRO A 621 5.00 2.70 -18.17
C PRO A 621 5.20 1.80 -16.95
N GLY A 622 5.14 0.48 -17.15
CA GLY A 622 5.46 -0.49 -16.11
C GLY A 622 4.44 -0.63 -14.98
N ASN A 623 3.28 0.03 -15.05
CA ASN A 623 2.20 -0.19 -14.09
C ASN A 623 1.75 -1.65 -14.11
N LYS A 624 1.51 -2.17 -12.92
CA LYS A 624 1.05 -3.54 -12.67
C LYS A 624 -0.39 -3.54 -12.15
N ILE A 625 -1.00 -4.72 -12.14
CA ILE A 625 -2.37 -4.92 -11.66
C ILE A 625 -2.35 -5.91 -10.48
N ILE A 626 -3.16 -5.61 -9.48
CA ILE A 626 -3.61 -6.58 -8.47
C ILE A 626 -5.07 -6.87 -8.76
N LYS A 627 -5.40 -8.15 -9.00
CA LYS A 627 -6.77 -8.63 -9.22
C LYS A 627 -7.28 -9.30 -7.94
N LEU A 628 -8.21 -8.65 -7.26
CA LEU A 628 -9.02 -9.24 -6.20
C LEU A 628 -10.25 -9.93 -6.83
N PRO A 629 -10.99 -10.77 -6.08
CA PRO A 629 -12.20 -11.43 -6.60
C PRO A 629 -13.25 -10.47 -7.17
N ASP A 630 -13.36 -9.28 -6.58
CA ASP A 630 -14.39 -8.30 -6.90
C ASP A 630 -13.85 -6.97 -7.44
N GLU A 631 -12.54 -6.72 -7.37
CA GLU A 631 -11.95 -5.42 -7.73
C GLU A 631 -10.56 -5.61 -8.36
N GLU A 632 -10.15 -4.64 -9.16
CA GLU A 632 -8.80 -4.58 -9.71
C GLU A 632 -8.16 -3.24 -9.37
N PHE A 633 -6.88 -3.27 -9.00
CA PHE A 633 -6.10 -2.08 -8.66
C PHE A 633 -4.87 -1.94 -9.54
N ASN A 634 -4.62 -0.73 -10.00
CA ASN A 634 -3.34 -0.38 -10.60
C ASN A 634 -2.31 -0.11 -9.51
N VAL A 635 -1.18 -0.79 -9.59
CA VAL A 635 0.02 -0.51 -8.81
C VAL A 635 0.92 0.37 -9.64
N SER A 636 1.19 1.59 -9.16
CA SER A 636 2.07 2.53 -9.86
C SER A 636 3.49 1.99 -9.97
N SER A 637 4.14 2.30 -11.07
CA SER A 637 5.56 2.00 -11.28
C SER A 637 6.45 3.15 -10.81
N ASP A 638 7.76 2.91 -10.78
CA ASP A 638 8.76 3.96 -10.52
C ASP A 638 9.10 4.79 -11.78
N TYR A 639 8.54 4.44 -12.94
CA TYR A 639 8.73 5.21 -14.16
C TYR A 639 8.00 6.55 -14.11
N PRO A 640 8.51 7.56 -14.82
CA PRO A 640 7.83 8.84 -14.95
C PRO A 640 6.43 8.70 -15.60
N THR A 641 5.55 9.65 -15.29
CA THR A 641 4.26 9.77 -15.95
C THR A 641 4.39 10.76 -17.11
N PHE A 642 4.05 10.32 -18.32
CA PHE A 642 3.98 11.13 -19.53
C PHE A 642 2.55 11.60 -19.73
N GLU A 643 2.36 12.89 -19.90
CA GLU A 643 1.06 13.52 -20.13
C GLU A 643 1.09 14.32 -21.42
N LEU A 644 0.24 13.95 -22.37
CA LEU A 644 0.00 14.71 -23.59
C LEU A 644 -1.40 15.30 -23.54
N THR A 645 -1.52 16.61 -23.77
CA THR A 645 -2.82 17.30 -23.74
C THR A 645 -2.91 18.22 -24.95
N ALA A 646 -3.99 18.10 -25.71
CA ALA A 646 -4.35 19.03 -26.76
C ALA A 646 -5.62 19.79 -26.37
N ILE A 647 -5.62 21.09 -26.49
CA ILE A 647 -6.76 21.98 -26.23
C ILE A 647 -7.03 22.77 -27.50
N ASN A 648 -8.29 22.77 -27.90
CA ASN A 648 -8.77 23.52 -29.03
C ASN A 648 -9.94 24.40 -28.58
N ALA A 649 -9.92 25.67 -28.91
CA ALA A 649 -11.00 26.62 -28.74
C ALA A 649 -11.53 27.07 -30.10
N TRP A 650 -12.85 26.99 -30.27
CA TRP A 650 -13.52 27.32 -31.54
C TRP A 650 -14.23 28.63 -31.46
N GLU A 651 -14.00 29.48 -32.44
CA GLU A 651 -14.80 30.69 -32.68
C GLU A 651 -16.11 30.31 -33.39
N LEU A 652 -17.24 30.38 -32.68
CA LEU A 652 -18.56 30.14 -33.28
C LEU A 652 -19.17 31.48 -33.77
N LYS A 653 -18.82 32.58 -33.11
CA LYS A 653 -19.18 33.94 -33.47
C LYS A 653 -17.95 34.82 -33.33
N SER A 654 -17.90 35.90 -34.10
CA SER A 654 -16.84 36.90 -33.99
C SER A 654 -16.69 37.40 -32.55
N GLY A 655 -15.47 37.35 -32.00
CA GLY A 655 -15.17 37.71 -30.63
C GLY A 655 -15.25 36.53 -29.62
N ASP A 656 -15.55 35.31 -30.05
CA ASP A 656 -15.38 34.14 -29.20
C ASP A 656 -13.88 33.77 -29.11
N ALA A 657 -13.50 33.10 -28.00
CA ALA A 657 -12.14 32.64 -27.82
C ALA A 657 -11.71 31.64 -28.93
N LYS A 658 -10.55 31.90 -29.53
CA LYS A 658 -9.98 31.04 -30.58
C LYS A 658 -8.51 30.81 -30.31
N PHE A 659 -8.12 29.56 -30.06
CA PHE A 659 -6.71 29.18 -29.90
C PHE A 659 -6.53 27.66 -29.97
N ASN A 660 -5.30 27.23 -30.25
CA ASN A 660 -4.90 25.85 -30.14
C ASN A 660 -3.65 25.75 -29.26
N ARG A 661 -3.66 24.80 -28.34
CA ARG A 661 -2.52 24.56 -27.44
C ARG A 661 -2.25 23.07 -27.30
N ILE A 662 -0.98 22.70 -27.35
CA ILE A 662 -0.49 21.37 -27.02
C ILE A 662 0.46 21.45 -25.84
N ASN A 663 0.29 20.56 -24.85
CA ASN A 663 1.22 20.45 -23.73
C ASN A 663 1.75 19.03 -23.65
N PHE A 664 3.03 18.91 -23.37
CA PHE A 664 3.68 17.65 -23.05
C PHE A 664 4.40 17.79 -21.70
N ASN A 665 4.01 16.98 -20.75
CA ASN A 665 4.56 17.03 -19.40
C ASN A 665 5.16 15.67 -19.03
N ILE A 666 6.28 15.70 -18.31
CA ILE A 666 6.89 14.52 -17.69
C ILE A 666 6.89 14.76 -16.18
N LYS A 667 6.17 13.94 -15.45
CA LYS A 667 5.96 14.08 -13.99
C LYS A 667 6.57 12.89 -13.24
N ASN A 668 6.91 13.12 -11.98
CA ASN A 668 7.42 12.07 -11.08
C ASN A 668 8.71 11.41 -11.58
N ILE A 669 9.59 12.17 -12.22
CA ILE A 669 10.94 11.69 -12.54
C ILE A 669 11.65 11.47 -11.20
N ARG A 670 12.08 10.23 -10.93
CA ARG A 670 12.85 9.87 -9.74
C ARG A 670 14.20 9.34 -10.16
N ILE A 671 15.26 9.98 -9.69
CA ILE A 671 16.64 9.57 -9.91
C ILE A 671 17.20 9.15 -8.55
N PRO A 672 17.37 7.86 -8.28
CA PRO A 672 17.91 7.40 -7.00
C PRO A 672 19.39 7.79 -6.88
N LEU A 673 19.76 8.38 -5.76
CA LEU A 673 21.14 8.71 -5.38
C LEU A 673 21.66 7.70 -4.36
N ILE A 674 21.49 6.43 -4.65
CA ILE A 674 21.93 5.29 -3.82
C ILE A 674 21.56 5.50 -2.33
N VAL A 675 22.46 6.01 -1.51
CA VAL A 675 22.28 6.20 -0.06
C VAL A 675 21.80 7.62 0.30
N LEU A 676 21.97 8.59 -0.60
CA LEU A 676 21.65 10.00 -0.36
C LEU A 676 20.16 10.35 -0.55
N GLY A 677 19.35 9.40 -1.05
CA GLY A 677 17.94 9.63 -1.31
C GLY A 677 17.60 9.67 -2.80
N ASN A 678 16.63 10.53 -3.19
CA ASN A 678 16.19 10.63 -4.55
C ASN A 678 16.10 12.09 -5.00
N ILE A 679 16.53 12.37 -6.23
CA ILE A 679 16.16 13.61 -6.93
C ILE A 679 14.78 13.41 -7.52
N GLN A 680 13.87 14.35 -7.28
CA GLN A 680 12.56 14.39 -7.92
C GLN A 680 12.49 15.59 -8.85
N ALA A 681 12.00 15.39 -10.08
CA ALA A 681 11.84 16.44 -11.07
C ALA A 681 10.52 16.30 -11.82
N ASN A 682 9.99 17.45 -12.26
CA ASN A 682 8.87 17.52 -13.19
C ASN A 682 9.25 18.48 -14.32
N ILE A 683 8.90 18.12 -15.54
CA ILE A 683 9.13 18.92 -16.74
C ILE A 683 7.77 19.28 -17.32
N TYR A 684 7.52 20.56 -17.53
CA TYR A 684 6.32 21.07 -18.17
C TYR A 684 6.71 21.81 -19.43
N SER A 685 6.08 21.43 -20.54
CA SER A 685 6.30 22.03 -21.83
C SER A 685 4.97 22.23 -22.54
N GLY A 686 4.85 23.28 -23.32
CA GLY A 686 3.66 23.53 -24.12
C GLY A 686 3.88 24.64 -25.12
N MET A 687 3.01 24.68 -26.11
CA MET A 687 3.04 25.72 -27.14
C MET A 687 1.62 26.00 -27.66
N PHE A 688 1.41 27.22 -28.06
CA PHE A 688 0.29 27.58 -28.91
C PHE A 688 0.68 27.40 -30.37
N TYR A 689 -0.27 27.00 -31.20
CA TYR A 689 -0.06 26.85 -32.64
C TYR A 689 -1.28 27.33 -33.42
N GLY A 690 -1.08 27.94 -34.60
CA GLY A 690 -2.13 28.60 -35.34
C GLY A 690 -2.59 29.87 -34.64
N ASP A 691 -3.87 29.92 -34.29
CA ASP A 691 -4.44 31.06 -33.59
C ASP A 691 -3.94 31.16 -32.14
N LYS A 692 -3.53 32.35 -31.71
CA LYS A 692 -3.08 32.62 -30.34
C LYS A 692 -4.27 33.10 -29.48
N PRO A 693 -4.24 32.86 -28.15
CA PRO A 693 -5.28 33.34 -27.25
C PRO A 693 -5.36 34.85 -27.24
N GLN A 694 -6.57 35.36 -27.21
CA GLN A 694 -6.86 36.80 -27.15
C GLN A 694 -7.20 37.24 -25.71
N TYR A 695 -7.76 36.33 -24.91
CA TYR A 695 -8.21 36.61 -23.55
C TYR A 695 -7.21 36.13 -22.54
N MET A 696 -6.95 36.91 -21.51
CA MET A 696 -5.95 36.61 -20.47
C MET A 696 -6.13 35.24 -19.82
N VAL A 697 -7.37 34.81 -19.56
CA VAL A 697 -7.69 33.54 -18.93
C VAL A 697 -7.27 32.32 -19.76
N ASP A 698 -7.07 32.50 -21.08
CA ASP A 698 -6.73 31.44 -22.02
C ASP A 698 -5.21 31.24 -22.20
N PHE A 699 -4.41 32.21 -21.75
CA PHE A 699 -2.95 32.10 -21.78
C PHE A 699 -2.44 31.04 -20.82
N ALA A 700 -1.21 30.57 -21.02
CA ALA A 700 -0.52 29.72 -20.09
C ALA A 700 0.04 30.57 -18.93
N HIS A 701 -0.36 30.24 -17.70
CA HIS A 701 0.13 30.89 -16.51
C HIS A 701 1.26 30.09 -15.87
N PHE A 702 2.25 30.78 -15.31
CA PHE A 702 3.25 30.15 -14.46
C PHE A 702 2.75 30.08 -13.01
N ALA A 703 3.21 29.09 -12.27
CA ALA A 703 2.97 28.97 -10.85
C ALA A 703 3.80 30.01 -10.08
N GLY A 704 3.32 31.27 -10.02
CA GLY A 704 3.92 32.35 -9.24
C GLY A 704 3.62 32.20 -7.74
N ASN A 705 4.51 32.72 -6.89
CA ASN A 705 4.30 32.74 -5.44
C ASN A 705 4.85 34.04 -4.82
N LYS A 706 3.95 34.91 -4.40
CA LYS A 706 4.25 36.17 -3.70
C LYS A 706 3.97 36.15 -2.20
N VAL A 707 3.45 35.05 -1.67
CA VAL A 707 3.04 34.94 -0.26
C VAL A 707 3.99 34.01 0.49
N ASP A 708 4.54 34.50 1.61
CA ASP A 708 5.46 33.71 2.46
C ASP A 708 4.75 32.64 3.32
N VAL A 709 3.48 32.39 3.11
CA VAL A 709 2.71 31.34 3.79
C VAL A 709 2.96 30.01 3.07
N LYS A 710 3.60 29.08 3.76
CA LYS A 710 3.86 27.72 3.26
C LYS A 710 2.55 27.01 2.91
N PRO A 711 2.17 26.85 1.66
CA PRO A 711 1.16 25.91 1.27
C PRO A 711 1.85 24.68 0.71
N THR A 712 1.25 23.56 0.84
CA THR A 712 1.34 22.29 0.13
C THR A 712 2.38 22.18 -1.02
N ASP A 713 2.46 21.03 -1.65
CA ASP A 713 3.35 20.66 -2.76
C ASP A 713 3.46 21.69 -3.90
N THR A 714 2.42 22.49 -4.13
CA THR A 714 2.41 23.60 -5.09
C THR A 714 3.38 24.73 -4.75
N TYR A 715 3.72 24.94 -3.48
CA TYR A 715 4.69 25.97 -3.07
C TYR A 715 6.11 25.62 -3.49
N LEU A 716 6.50 24.35 -3.34
CA LEU A 716 7.85 23.87 -3.71
C LEU A 716 8.03 23.86 -5.24
N SER A 717 6.94 23.77 -5.99
CA SER A 717 6.91 23.76 -7.45
C SER A 717 6.63 25.15 -8.07
N SER A 718 6.59 26.22 -7.26
CA SER A 718 6.28 27.57 -7.72
C SER A 718 7.51 28.46 -7.76
N PHE A 719 7.49 29.47 -8.65
CA PHE A 719 8.54 30.47 -8.77
C PHE A 719 8.39 31.52 -7.66
N LYS A 720 9.32 31.53 -6.72
CA LYS A 720 9.32 32.48 -5.60
C LYS A 720 9.43 33.92 -6.13
N ARG A 721 8.55 34.81 -5.65
CA ARG A 721 8.43 36.23 -6.03
C ARG A 721 7.96 36.51 -7.46
N LEU A 722 7.63 35.48 -8.27
CA LEU A 722 7.01 35.70 -9.55
C LEU A 722 5.57 36.20 -9.35
N SER A 723 5.12 37.10 -10.21
CA SER A 723 3.73 37.54 -10.23
C SER A 723 2.79 36.34 -10.52
N TYR A 724 1.59 36.35 -9.90
CA TYR A 724 0.58 35.33 -10.12
C TYR A 724 0.01 35.31 -11.54
N TYR A 725 0.19 36.40 -12.29
CA TYR A 725 -0.43 36.61 -13.60
C TYR A 725 0.60 36.81 -14.72
N VAL A 726 1.82 36.34 -14.53
CA VAL A 726 2.80 36.31 -15.63
C VAL A 726 2.31 35.33 -16.68
N LEU A 727 2.22 35.83 -17.90
CA LEU A 727 1.76 35.10 -19.08
C LEU A 727 2.94 34.53 -19.85
N HIS A 728 2.69 33.44 -20.55
CA HIS A 728 3.56 32.89 -21.58
C HIS A 728 2.86 33.05 -22.93
N GLU A 729 3.52 33.74 -23.85
CA GLU A 729 3.08 33.90 -25.23
C GLU A 729 3.30 32.62 -26.06
#